data_09da1cae81fb9acd937dfe3259b5378d
#
_entry.id   09da1cae81fb9acd937dfe3259b5378d
#
_cell.length_a   1.000
_cell.length_b   1.000
_cell.length_c   1.000
_cell.angle_alpha   90.00
_cell.angle_beta   90.00
_cell.angle_gamma   90.00
#
_symmetry.space_group_name_H-M   'P 1'
#
loop_
_entity.id
_entity.type
_entity.pdbx_description
1 polymer ?
#
loop_
_entity_poly.entity_id
_entity_poly.type
_entity_poly.pdbx_seq_one_letter_code
_entity_poly.pdbx_strand_id
1 'polypeptide(L)'
;MSKIIGIDLGTTNSVVAVMENGEPTVITNSEGGRTTPSVVAFTKDGNRLVGQVAKRQSVTNPENTIYSIKRFMGRGFDEVTEEKKQVPYQVQPAGNRDVRIVASGKEYTPPEISAIILQKMKQSAEDYLGQKVDKAVITVPAYFNDAQRQATKDAGKIAGLEVMRIVNEPTAAALAYGLDKKKEEIIAVFDFGGGTFDISILEVGEGVVEVKSTNGDTHLGGDDIDERLMQWITEEFKKDQGIDLSNDKMALQRLKEAAEKAKIELSTAMETEVNLPFITADASGPKHLVMKLTRAKFEQLIDPILQRLKKPVEDAIADAKKAIKDSNFDATKVNEVVLVGGSTRIPKVQEIVKSIFGKEPNKSVNPDEVVAVGAAVQAGVLSGEKTDILLLDVTPLSLGIETLGGVFTKLIERNTTIPTRKSEVFSTASDNQTSVEVHVLQGERPMAGDNRTLGKFHLVGIPPAPRGMPQVEVTFDIDANGIVKVSAMDLGTKRVQDITITASSGLSKDEIDRMMREAESHAGEDVKKREEIEARNRLDGLTYQVEKTFNENKEKLDAAATTQLETAIADAKKALEEGGSERMNDAYKNLETASHKLAEALYQQQSSPTDGEAGGGEQANAAGASASGGQTTGGGDDNVIDAEYVDVDENK
;
A
#
# COMPACT_ATOMS: atom_id res chain seq x y z
N MET A 1 11.15 -13.18 -31.69
CA MET A 1 11.22 -12.49 -30.38
C MET A 1 11.01 -13.55 -29.32
N SER A 2 11.71 -13.52 -28.19
CA SER A 2 11.43 -14.44 -27.08
C SER A 2 10.01 -14.18 -26.55
N LYS A 3 9.25 -15.24 -26.27
CA LYS A 3 7.91 -15.14 -25.70
C LYS A 3 8.00 -14.57 -24.28
N ILE A 4 7.05 -13.73 -23.92
CA ILE A 4 6.86 -13.24 -22.55
C ILE A 4 5.76 -14.08 -21.91
N ILE A 5 6.04 -14.69 -20.77
CA ILE A 5 5.06 -15.50 -20.03
C ILE A 5 4.37 -14.68 -18.94
N GLY A 6 3.13 -15.02 -18.63
CA GLY A 6 2.40 -14.52 -17.46
C GLY A 6 2.46 -15.53 -16.33
N ILE A 7 2.84 -15.10 -15.14
CA ILE A 7 2.93 -15.97 -13.95
C ILE A 7 2.08 -15.39 -12.83
N ASP A 8 1.15 -16.19 -12.35
CA ASP A 8 0.53 -16.01 -11.03
C ASP A 8 1.40 -16.72 -9.98
N LEU A 9 2.10 -15.95 -9.17
CA LEU A 9 2.89 -16.46 -8.04
C LEU A 9 2.02 -16.48 -6.78
N GLY A 10 1.15 -17.48 -6.67
CA GLY A 10 0.20 -17.60 -5.56
C GLY A 10 0.82 -18.11 -4.24
N THR A 11 0.15 -17.85 -3.12
CA THR A 11 0.58 -18.34 -1.79
C THR A 11 0.58 -19.86 -1.71
N THR A 12 -0.47 -20.50 -2.23
CA THR A 12 -0.66 -21.96 -2.17
C THR A 12 -0.29 -22.64 -3.49
N ASN A 13 -0.74 -22.07 -4.62
CA ASN A 13 -0.48 -22.60 -5.95
C ASN A 13 -0.03 -21.47 -6.87
N SER A 14 0.84 -21.79 -7.83
CA SER A 14 1.27 -20.91 -8.90
C SER A 14 0.82 -21.43 -10.25
N VAL A 15 0.57 -20.52 -11.19
CA VAL A 15 0.11 -20.83 -12.54
C VAL A 15 0.93 -20.05 -13.55
N VAL A 16 1.23 -20.66 -14.70
CA VAL A 16 1.90 -20.00 -15.81
C VAL A 16 1.04 -20.08 -17.08
N ALA A 17 0.98 -18.97 -17.81
CA ALA A 17 0.25 -18.87 -19.07
C ALA A 17 1.06 -18.09 -20.11
N VAL A 18 0.68 -18.23 -21.38
CA VAL A 18 1.36 -17.57 -22.51
C VAL A 18 0.32 -17.15 -23.56
N MET A 19 0.63 -16.12 -24.33
CA MET A 19 -0.16 -15.77 -25.51
C MET A 19 0.19 -16.69 -26.68
N GLU A 20 -0.82 -17.33 -27.27
CA GLU A 20 -0.70 -18.15 -28.48
C GLU A 20 -1.81 -17.80 -29.44
N ASN A 21 -1.45 -17.46 -30.68
CA ASN A 21 -2.41 -17.10 -31.73
C ASN A 21 -3.42 -16.00 -31.33
N GLY A 22 -2.99 -15.06 -30.47
CA GLY A 22 -3.83 -13.97 -29.99
C GLY A 22 -4.72 -14.31 -28.78
N GLU A 23 -4.68 -15.56 -28.28
CA GLU A 23 -5.43 -16.00 -27.10
C GLU A 23 -4.50 -16.46 -25.97
N PRO A 24 -4.87 -16.23 -24.70
CA PRO A 24 -4.09 -16.69 -23.57
C PRO A 24 -4.30 -18.18 -23.29
N THR A 25 -3.23 -18.93 -23.17
CA THR A 25 -3.21 -20.38 -22.90
C THR A 25 -2.51 -20.67 -21.59
N VAL A 26 -3.17 -21.37 -20.67
CA VAL A 26 -2.56 -21.87 -19.42
C VAL A 26 -1.71 -23.10 -19.73
N ILE A 27 -0.44 -23.05 -19.30
CA ILE A 27 0.53 -24.10 -19.54
C ILE A 27 0.38 -25.22 -18.51
N THR A 28 0.30 -26.45 -18.99
CA THR A 28 0.28 -27.65 -18.13
C THR A 28 1.71 -27.98 -17.69
N ASN A 29 1.91 -28.25 -16.41
CA ASN A 29 3.21 -28.63 -15.86
C ASN A 29 3.58 -30.09 -16.19
N SER A 30 4.83 -30.48 -15.89
CA SER A 30 5.34 -31.84 -16.16
C SER A 30 4.60 -32.96 -15.42
N GLU A 31 3.84 -32.63 -14.38
CA GLU A 31 3.00 -33.57 -13.63
C GLU A 31 1.55 -33.65 -14.16
N GLY A 32 1.25 -32.98 -15.28
CA GLY A 32 -0.07 -32.94 -15.93
C GLY A 32 -1.07 -31.96 -15.28
N GLY A 33 -0.64 -31.17 -14.30
CA GLY A 33 -1.48 -30.16 -13.63
C GLY A 33 -1.42 -28.80 -14.30
N ARG A 34 -2.51 -28.04 -14.27
CA ARG A 34 -2.56 -26.64 -14.72
C ARG A 34 -2.13 -25.67 -13.62
N THR A 35 -2.12 -26.14 -12.37
CA THR A 35 -1.61 -25.43 -11.20
C THR A 35 -0.42 -26.18 -10.61
N THR A 36 0.53 -25.48 -10.04
CA THR A 36 1.71 -26.04 -9.39
C THR A 36 1.73 -25.58 -7.93
N PRO A 37 1.74 -26.49 -6.93
CA PRO A 37 1.87 -26.09 -5.52
C PRO A 37 3.09 -25.20 -5.30
N SER A 38 2.92 -24.08 -4.60
CA SER A 38 4.00 -23.16 -4.22
C SER A 38 4.79 -23.71 -3.03
N VAL A 39 5.34 -24.92 -3.21
CA VAL A 39 6.03 -25.69 -2.18
C VAL A 39 7.43 -26.06 -2.68
N VAL A 40 8.43 -25.84 -1.83
CA VAL A 40 9.84 -26.18 -2.07
C VAL A 40 10.32 -27.09 -0.95
N ALA A 41 10.92 -28.20 -1.27
CA ALA A 41 11.50 -29.10 -0.28
C ALA A 41 12.97 -29.39 -0.55
N PHE A 42 13.73 -29.51 0.54
CA PHE A 42 15.15 -29.85 0.51
C PHE A 42 15.33 -31.23 1.10
N THR A 43 15.86 -32.16 0.31
CA THR A 43 16.11 -33.54 0.75
C THR A 43 17.42 -33.64 1.55
N LYS A 44 17.61 -34.72 2.28
CA LYS A 44 18.86 -34.98 3.02
C LYS A 44 20.07 -35.09 2.12
N ASP A 45 19.86 -35.50 0.85
CA ASP A 45 20.92 -35.63 -0.15
C ASP A 45 21.22 -34.30 -0.88
N GLY A 46 20.62 -33.18 -0.41
CA GLY A 46 20.85 -31.84 -0.95
C GLY A 46 20.07 -31.51 -2.23
N ASN A 47 19.16 -32.39 -2.67
CA ASN A 47 18.31 -32.13 -3.83
C ASN A 47 17.17 -31.17 -3.48
N ARG A 48 16.75 -30.35 -4.46
CA ARG A 48 15.58 -29.46 -4.37
C ARG A 48 14.41 -30.10 -5.11
N LEU A 49 13.27 -30.16 -4.46
CA LEU A 49 11.99 -30.57 -5.04
C LEU A 49 11.04 -29.38 -5.04
N VAL A 50 10.19 -29.27 -6.07
CA VAL A 50 9.25 -28.16 -6.22
C VAL A 50 7.90 -28.70 -6.68
N GLY A 51 6.82 -28.06 -6.21
CA GLY A 51 5.48 -28.41 -6.64
C GLY A 51 4.92 -29.65 -5.94
N GLN A 52 4.20 -30.47 -6.69
CA GLN A 52 3.50 -31.63 -6.13
C GLN A 52 4.45 -32.66 -5.50
N VAL A 53 5.64 -32.83 -6.07
CA VAL A 53 6.66 -33.74 -5.51
C VAL A 53 7.15 -33.26 -4.15
N ALA A 54 7.36 -31.96 -3.99
CA ALA A 54 7.71 -31.34 -2.70
C ALA A 54 6.56 -31.49 -1.69
N LYS A 55 5.32 -31.22 -2.11
CA LYS A 55 4.12 -31.33 -1.25
C LYS A 55 3.94 -32.77 -0.71
N ARG A 56 4.23 -33.80 -1.51
CA ARG A 56 4.07 -35.21 -1.09
C ARG A 56 5.00 -35.64 0.05
N GLN A 57 6.15 -34.98 0.22
CA GLN A 57 7.07 -35.32 1.30
C GLN A 57 6.93 -34.44 2.55
N SER A 58 5.99 -33.49 2.57
CA SER A 58 5.81 -32.53 3.67
C SER A 58 5.59 -33.23 5.02
N VAL A 59 4.87 -34.36 5.04
CA VAL A 59 4.63 -35.16 6.24
C VAL A 59 5.92 -35.78 6.80
N THR A 60 6.78 -36.29 5.96
CA THR A 60 8.01 -37.00 6.37
C THR A 60 9.21 -36.07 6.55
N ASN A 61 9.15 -34.86 6.00
CA ASN A 61 10.21 -33.85 6.05
C ASN A 61 9.65 -32.43 6.28
N PRO A 62 8.82 -32.21 7.33
CA PRO A 62 8.12 -30.94 7.52
C PRO A 62 9.07 -29.76 7.75
N GLU A 63 10.20 -29.96 8.43
CA GLU A 63 11.15 -28.89 8.77
C GLU A 63 11.93 -28.35 7.55
N ASN A 64 12.03 -29.13 6.48
CA ASN A 64 12.73 -28.73 5.25
C ASN A 64 11.79 -28.63 4.05
N THR A 65 10.47 -28.58 4.29
CA THR A 65 9.46 -28.37 3.26
C THR A 65 8.79 -27.02 3.49
N ILE A 66 9.10 -26.08 2.60
CA ILE A 66 8.74 -24.66 2.70
C ILE A 66 7.49 -24.43 1.85
N TYR A 67 6.45 -23.88 2.46
CA TYR A 67 5.20 -23.47 1.82
C TYR A 67 4.74 -22.11 2.37
N SER A 68 3.72 -21.50 1.77
CA SER A 68 3.19 -20.18 2.13
C SER A 68 4.27 -19.08 2.23
N ILE A 69 5.36 -19.22 1.47
CA ILE A 69 6.52 -18.31 1.53
C ILE A 69 6.15 -16.86 1.14
N LYS A 70 5.11 -16.68 0.34
CA LYS A 70 4.60 -15.36 -0.06
C LYS A 70 4.18 -14.50 1.13
N ARG A 71 3.79 -15.11 2.25
CA ARG A 71 3.45 -14.42 3.52
C ARG A 71 4.67 -13.78 4.20
N PHE A 72 5.89 -14.17 3.81
CA PHE A 72 7.14 -13.63 4.36
C PHE A 72 7.83 -12.64 3.40
N MET A 73 7.34 -12.51 2.16
CA MET A 73 7.95 -11.66 1.14
C MET A 73 7.98 -10.18 1.55
N GLY A 74 9.17 -9.57 1.51
CA GLY A 74 9.34 -8.14 1.77
C GLY A 74 8.99 -7.68 3.18
N ARG A 75 8.97 -8.59 4.16
CA ARG A 75 8.62 -8.32 5.56
C ARG A 75 9.83 -8.47 6.48
N GLY A 76 9.83 -7.68 7.56
CA GLY A 76 10.76 -7.83 8.66
C GLY A 76 10.36 -8.98 9.59
N PHE A 77 11.31 -9.53 10.35
CA PHE A 77 11.09 -10.65 11.27
C PHE A 77 10.03 -10.35 12.34
N ASP A 78 9.96 -9.09 12.79
CA ASP A 78 9.00 -8.66 13.82
C ASP A 78 7.57 -8.57 13.26
N GLU A 79 7.42 -8.48 11.92
CA GLU A 79 6.15 -8.36 11.22
C GLU A 79 5.49 -9.73 10.90
N VAL A 80 6.18 -10.84 11.15
CA VAL A 80 5.73 -12.20 10.81
C VAL A 80 5.53 -13.08 12.04
N THR A 81 5.14 -12.46 13.17
CA THR A 81 5.05 -13.14 14.47
C THR A 81 4.01 -14.27 14.48
N GLU A 82 2.89 -14.10 13.79
CA GLU A 82 1.84 -15.12 13.71
C GLU A 82 2.16 -16.17 12.63
N GLU A 83 2.69 -15.75 11.47
CA GLU A 83 3.04 -16.65 10.36
C GLU A 83 4.09 -17.68 10.78
N LYS A 84 5.11 -17.27 11.54
CA LYS A 84 6.15 -18.19 12.01
C LYS A 84 5.67 -19.25 13.00
N LYS A 85 4.50 -19.05 13.63
CA LYS A 85 3.88 -20.05 14.49
C LYS A 85 3.12 -21.13 13.70
N GLN A 86 2.68 -20.78 12.48
CA GLN A 86 1.85 -21.64 11.61
C GLN A 86 2.66 -22.57 10.70
N VAL A 87 3.99 -22.43 10.72
CA VAL A 87 4.88 -23.23 9.85
C VAL A 87 5.81 -24.13 10.66
N PRO A 88 6.09 -25.38 10.19
CA PRO A 88 6.95 -26.33 10.88
C PRO A 88 8.45 -26.04 10.68
N TYR A 89 8.80 -25.31 9.62
CA TYR A 89 10.19 -24.95 9.31
C TYR A 89 10.65 -23.75 10.15
N GLN A 90 11.95 -23.64 10.33
CA GLN A 90 12.52 -22.60 11.17
C GLN A 90 12.59 -21.26 10.42
N VAL A 91 12.05 -20.22 11.09
CA VAL A 91 12.12 -18.82 10.65
C VAL A 91 12.93 -18.03 11.68
N GLN A 92 13.96 -17.31 11.24
CA GLN A 92 14.85 -16.57 12.12
C GLN A 92 15.18 -15.17 11.57
N PRO A 93 15.61 -14.21 12.41
CA PRO A 93 16.03 -12.90 11.96
C PRO A 93 17.45 -12.92 11.38
N ALA A 94 17.66 -12.17 10.30
CA ALA A 94 19.00 -11.77 9.87
C ALA A 94 19.55 -10.60 10.72
N GLY A 95 20.81 -10.25 10.52
CA GLY A 95 21.44 -9.12 11.22
C GLY A 95 20.76 -7.76 11.00
N ASN A 96 20.08 -7.59 9.89
CA ASN A 96 19.27 -6.42 9.53
C ASN A 96 17.76 -6.57 9.88
N ARG A 97 17.39 -7.59 10.66
CA ARG A 97 16.02 -7.99 11.02
C ARG A 97 15.16 -8.50 9.86
N ASP A 98 15.72 -8.77 8.70
CA ASP A 98 14.99 -9.44 7.63
C ASP A 98 14.70 -10.91 7.99
N VAL A 99 13.68 -11.47 7.35
CA VAL A 99 13.34 -12.88 7.53
C VAL A 99 14.35 -13.79 6.84
N ARG A 100 14.77 -14.85 7.54
CA ARG A 100 15.51 -15.99 6.99
C ARG A 100 14.76 -17.28 7.27
N ILE A 101 14.74 -18.14 6.27
CA ILE A 101 14.20 -19.50 6.35
C ILE A 101 15.38 -20.46 6.44
N VAL A 102 15.37 -21.33 7.44
CA VAL A 102 16.41 -22.37 7.57
C VAL A 102 15.88 -23.68 7.04
N ALA A 103 16.59 -24.25 6.08
CA ALA A 103 16.30 -25.57 5.52
C ALA A 103 17.59 -26.34 5.21
N SER A 104 17.68 -27.59 5.62
CA SER A 104 18.86 -28.46 5.47
C SER A 104 20.17 -27.78 5.92
N GLY A 105 20.10 -27.01 7.03
CA GLY A 105 21.26 -26.33 7.62
C GLY A 105 21.74 -25.08 6.85
N LYS A 106 20.97 -24.61 5.86
CA LYS A 106 21.26 -23.37 5.10
C LYS A 106 20.17 -22.35 5.32
N GLU A 107 20.56 -21.09 5.23
CA GLU A 107 19.65 -19.95 5.30
C GLU A 107 19.25 -19.49 3.89
N TYR A 108 17.97 -19.19 3.72
CA TYR A 108 17.39 -18.67 2.49
C TYR A 108 16.55 -17.42 2.79
N THR A 109 16.54 -16.49 1.87
CA THR A 109 15.57 -15.39 1.90
C THR A 109 14.23 -15.83 1.31
N PRO A 110 13.10 -15.20 1.67
CA PRO A 110 11.83 -15.46 1.00
C PRO A 110 11.89 -15.27 -0.53
N PRO A 111 12.57 -14.23 -1.08
CA PRO A 111 12.78 -14.13 -2.53
C PRO A 111 13.54 -15.30 -3.15
N GLU A 112 14.55 -15.87 -2.49
CA GLU A 112 15.27 -17.06 -3.00
C GLU A 112 14.37 -18.29 -3.08
N ILE A 113 13.54 -18.53 -2.07
CA ILE A 113 12.57 -19.63 -2.10
C ILE A 113 11.52 -19.41 -3.21
N SER A 114 11.01 -18.17 -3.33
CA SER A 114 10.06 -17.80 -4.39
C SER A 114 10.69 -17.94 -5.78
N ALA A 115 11.97 -17.61 -5.92
CA ALA A 115 12.71 -17.79 -7.17
C ALA A 115 12.78 -19.27 -7.61
N ILE A 116 12.88 -20.20 -6.67
CA ILE A 116 12.86 -21.65 -6.97
C ILE A 116 11.49 -22.05 -7.56
N ILE A 117 10.39 -21.47 -7.06
CA ILE A 117 9.06 -21.70 -7.63
C ILE A 117 8.97 -21.09 -9.03
N LEU A 118 9.45 -19.86 -9.21
CA LEU A 118 9.48 -19.19 -10.51
C LEU A 118 10.34 -19.94 -11.54
N GLN A 119 11.45 -20.56 -11.12
CA GLN A 119 12.27 -21.44 -11.98
C GLN A 119 11.46 -22.64 -12.47
N LYS A 120 10.61 -23.26 -11.62
CA LYS A 120 9.71 -24.34 -12.04
C LYS A 120 8.68 -23.85 -13.06
N MET A 121 8.12 -22.63 -12.87
CA MET A 121 7.18 -22.05 -13.84
C MET A 121 7.86 -21.77 -15.18
N LYS A 122 9.07 -21.20 -15.15
CA LYS A 122 9.90 -20.98 -16.32
C LYS A 122 10.20 -22.29 -17.06
N GLN A 123 10.64 -23.31 -16.33
CA GLN A 123 10.93 -24.63 -16.92
C GLN A 123 9.69 -25.25 -17.58
N SER A 124 8.52 -25.18 -16.92
CA SER A 124 7.27 -25.67 -17.51
C SER A 124 6.92 -24.93 -18.80
N ALA A 125 7.18 -23.63 -18.87
CA ALA A 125 6.96 -22.83 -20.07
C ALA A 125 7.99 -23.19 -21.19
N GLU A 126 9.25 -23.38 -20.84
CA GLU A 126 10.29 -23.79 -21.80
C GLU A 126 10.04 -25.19 -22.39
N ASP A 127 9.61 -26.15 -21.54
CA ASP A 127 9.24 -27.50 -21.95
C ASP A 127 8.03 -27.49 -22.91
N TYR A 128 7.03 -26.65 -22.62
CA TYR A 128 5.83 -26.50 -23.44
C TYR A 128 6.12 -25.82 -24.79
N LEU A 129 6.88 -24.72 -24.75
CA LEU A 129 7.15 -23.90 -25.93
C LEU A 129 8.31 -24.44 -26.80
N GLY A 130 9.12 -25.38 -26.31
CA GLY A 130 10.30 -25.90 -27.00
C GLY A 130 11.40 -24.85 -27.20
N GLN A 131 11.39 -23.75 -26.46
CA GLN A 131 12.37 -22.66 -26.57
C GLN A 131 12.65 -22.03 -25.21
N LYS A 132 13.77 -21.31 -25.08
CA LYS A 132 14.11 -20.56 -23.87
C LYS A 132 13.16 -19.40 -23.62
N VAL A 133 12.84 -19.18 -22.35
CA VAL A 133 12.02 -18.09 -21.85
C VAL A 133 12.83 -17.27 -20.85
N ASP A 134 13.04 -16.00 -21.15
CA ASP A 134 13.82 -15.07 -20.34
C ASP A 134 13.01 -13.87 -19.81
N LYS A 135 11.72 -13.75 -20.19
CA LYS A 135 10.87 -12.61 -19.83
C LYS A 135 9.55 -13.06 -19.23
N ALA A 136 9.10 -12.32 -18.21
CA ALA A 136 7.84 -12.61 -17.54
C ALA A 136 7.11 -11.34 -17.08
N VAL A 137 5.79 -11.43 -17.03
CA VAL A 137 4.90 -10.61 -16.19
C VAL A 137 4.56 -11.45 -14.97
N ILE A 138 4.73 -10.89 -13.76
CA ILE A 138 4.46 -11.59 -12.50
C ILE A 138 3.39 -10.82 -11.73
N THR A 139 2.45 -11.54 -11.12
CA THR A 139 1.38 -10.91 -10.35
C THR A 139 1.69 -10.82 -8.86
N VAL A 140 1.08 -9.84 -8.23
CA VAL A 140 1.13 -9.62 -6.78
C VAL A 140 -0.25 -9.21 -6.26
N PRO A 141 -0.58 -9.46 -4.99
CA PRO A 141 -1.77 -8.90 -4.37
C PRO A 141 -1.81 -7.38 -4.53
N ALA A 142 -3.00 -6.81 -4.72
CA ALA A 142 -3.15 -5.36 -4.91
C ALA A 142 -2.61 -4.56 -3.73
N TYR A 143 -2.75 -5.11 -2.52
CA TYR A 143 -2.29 -4.52 -1.26
C TYR A 143 -0.82 -4.76 -0.93
N PHE A 144 -0.06 -5.42 -1.81
CA PHE A 144 1.39 -5.50 -1.64
C PHE A 144 1.99 -4.09 -1.69
N ASN A 145 2.80 -3.79 -0.69
CA ASN A 145 3.57 -2.56 -0.64
C ASN A 145 4.82 -2.66 -1.52
N ASP A 146 5.53 -1.56 -1.57
CA ASP A 146 6.70 -1.38 -2.41
C ASP A 146 7.80 -2.42 -2.16
N ALA A 147 8.08 -2.75 -0.87
CA ALA A 147 9.08 -3.76 -0.52
C ALA A 147 8.68 -5.18 -0.97
N GLN A 148 7.41 -5.53 -0.84
CA GLN A 148 6.89 -6.82 -1.27
C GLN A 148 6.89 -6.93 -2.81
N ARG A 149 6.58 -5.86 -3.53
CA ARG A 149 6.69 -5.75 -4.99
C ARG A 149 8.13 -5.89 -5.45
N GLN A 150 9.04 -5.17 -4.80
CA GLN A 150 10.47 -5.26 -5.13
C GLN A 150 11.03 -6.65 -4.82
N ALA A 151 10.68 -7.26 -3.70
CA ALA A 151 11.06 -8.63 -3.34
C ALA A 151 10.58 -9.66 -4.37
N THR A 152 9.36 -9.46 -4.92
CA THR A 152 8.83 -10.31 -6.00
C THR A 152 9.60 -10.10 -7.31
N LYS A 153 9.94 -8.86 -7.65
CA LYS A 153 10.76 -8.53 -8.81
C LYS A 153 12.16 -9.13 -8.70
N ASP A 154 12.75 -9.10 -7.51
CA ASP A 154 14.07 -9.69 -7.24
C ASP A 154 14.01 -11.22 -7.30
N ALA A 155 12.94 -11.86 -6.81
CA ALA A 155 12.71 -13.29 -7.00
C ALA A 155 12.68 -13.68 -8.48
N GLY A 156 12.03 -12.88 -9.33
CA GLY A 156 12.03 -13.07 -10.78
C GLY A 156 13.44 -13.00 -11.38
N LYS A 157 14.23 -12.00 -10.98
CA LYS A 157 15.64 -11.88 -11.42
C LYS A 157 16.49 -13.06 -10.97
N ILE A 158 16.36 -13.50 -9.70
CA ILE A 158 17.07 -14.68 -9.17
C ILE A 158 16.67 -15.94 -9.94
N ALA A 159 15.42 -16.03 -10.41
CA ALA A 159 14.95 -17.12 -11.26
C ALA A 159 15.49 -17.06 -12.71
N GLY A 160 16.22 -16.02 -13.06
CA GLY A 160 16.73 -15.79 -14.42
C GLY A 160 15.65 -15.32 -15.39
N LEU A 161 14.70 -14.50 -14.87
CA LEU A 161 13.64 -13.85 -15.64
C LEU A 161 13.83 -12.34 -15.60
N GLU A 162 13.77 -11.69 -16.76
CA GLU A 162 13.55 -10.26 -16.85
C GLU A 162 12.07 -9.98 -16.54
N VAL A 163 11.80 -9.35 -15.39
CA VAL A 163 10.44 -9.01 -14.98
C VAL A 163 10.03 -7.73 -15.70
N MET A 164 9.27 -7.92 -16.79
CA MET A 164 8.80 -6.83 -17.64
C MET A 164 7.79 -5.94 -16.94
N ARG A 165 6.93 -6.55 -16.11
CA ARG A 165 5.92 -5.84 -15.33
C ARG A 165 5.50 -6.65 -14.10
N ILE A 166 5.24 -5.94 -12.99
CA ILE A 166 4.47 -6.44 -11.86
C ILE A 166 3.03 -5.95 -12.02
N VAL A 167 2.05 -6.85 -11.95
CA VAL A 167 0.63 -6.56 -12.13
C VAL A 167 -0.14 -7.01 -10.90
N ASN A 168 -1.12 -6.23 -10.47
CA ASN A 168 -2.00 -6.62 -9.36
C ASN A 168 -2.91 -7.79 -9.77
N GLU A 169 -3.08 -8.78 -8.88
CA GLU A 169 -3.89 -9.98 -9.12
C GLU A 169 -5.32 -9.65 -9.54
N PRO A 170 -6.08 -8.77 -8.84
CA PRO A 170 -7.43 -8.41 -9.27
C PRO A 170 -7.45 -7.67 -10.62
N THR A 171 -6.41 -6.90 -10.91
CA THR A 171 -6.27 -6.21 -12.19
C THR A 171 -6.00 -7.18 -13.32
N ALA A 172 -5.14 -8.18 -13.11
CA ALA A 172 -4.92 -9.26 -14.06
C ALA A 172 -6.22 -10.05 -14.31
N ALA A 173 -6.97 -10.38 -13.25
CA ALA A 173 -8.25 -11.07 -13.39
C ALA A 173 -9.28 -10.23 -14.19
N ALA A 174 -9.31 -8.92 -13.97
CA ALA A 174 -10.16 -8.00 -14.74
C ALA A 174 -9.78 -7.93 -16.22
N LEU A 175 -8.46 -7.96 -16.53
CA LEU A 175 -7.99 -8.06 -17.92
C LEU A 175 -8.49 -9.33 -18.61
N ALA A 176 -8.37 -10.48 -17.94
CA ALA A 176 -8.85 -11.74 -18.48
C ALA A 176 -10.39 -11.74 -18.68
N TYR A 177 -11.12 -11.18 -17.72
CA TYR A 177 -12.58 -11.08 -17.79
C TYR A 177 -13.05 -10.09 -18.86
N GLY A 178 -12.33 -8.96 -18.99
CA GLY A 178 -12.72 -7.83 -19.84
C GLY A 178 -12.40 -7.98 -21.32
N LEU A 179 -11.67 -9.05 -21.74
CA LEU A 179 -11.23 -9.24 -23.14
C LEU A 179 -12.35 -9.12 -24.17
N ASP A 180 -13.54 -9.61 -23.83
CA ASP A 180 -14.69 -9.67 -24.72
C ASP A 180 -15.72 -8.55 -24.48
N LYS A 181 -15.48 -7.63 -23.54
CA LYS A 181 -16.43 -6.59 -23.14
C LYS A 181 -16.41 -5.41 -24.10
N LYS A 182 -17.56 -5.12 -24.71
CA LYS A 182 -17.77 -4.01 -25.66
C LYS A 182 -18.45 -2.79 -25.03
N LYS A 183 -18.88 -2.89 -23.78
CA LYS A 183 -19.56 -1.81 -23.05
C LYS A 183 -18.80 -1.54 -21.77
N GLU A 184 -18.82 -0.30 -21.34
CA GLU A 184 -18.32 0.08 -20.02
C GLU A 184 -19.17 -0.55 -18.93
N GLU A 185 -18.52 -1.28 -18.05
CA GLU A 185 -19.11 -1.94 -16.89
C GLU A 185 -18.27 -1.64 -15.65
N ILE A 186 -18.93 -1.38 -14.52
CA ILE A 186 -18.26 -1.34 -13.22
C ILE A 186 -18.30 -2.73 -12.64
N ILE A 187 -17.15 -3.33 -12.42
CA ILE A 187 -17.02 -4.67 -11.86
C ILE A 187 -16.34 -4.64 -10.49
N ALA A 188 -16.66 -5.61 -9.67
CA ALA A 188 -15.89 -5.93 -8.46
C ALA A 188 -15.12 -7.23 -8.69
N VAL A 189 -13.82 -7.20 -8.47
CA VAL A 189 -12.99 -8.42 -8.39
C VAL A 189 -12.82 -8.76 -6.93
N PHE A 190 -13.39 -9.89 -6.52
CA PHE A 190 -13.34 -10.42 -5.16
C PHE A 190 -12.37 -11.59 -5.15
N ASP A 191 -11.13 -11.31 -4.74
CA ASP A 191 -10.05 -12.29 -4.73
C ASP A 191 -9.80 -12.80 -3.30
N PHE A 192 -10.21 -14.05 -3.04
CA PHE A 192 -9.99 -14.72 -1.77
C PHE A 192 -9.13 -15.97 -1.99
N GLY A 193 -7.82 -15.75 -1.89
CA GLY A 193 -6.80 -16.76 -2.11
C GLY A 193 -6.47 -17.62 -0.90
N GLY A 194 -5.29 -18.24 -0.92
CA GLY A 194 -4.78 -19.04 0.20
C GLY A 194 -4.24 -18.21 1.36
N GLY A 195 -3.65 -17.04 1.07
CA GLY A 195 -2.98 -16.21 2.08
C GLY A 195 -3.47 -14.77 2.19
N THR A 196 -4.19 -14.27 1.17
CA THR A 196 -4.64 -12.89 1.07
C THR A 196 -6.09 -12.79 0.63
N PHE A 197 -6.71 -11.70 1.00
CA PHE A 197 -8.00 -11.25 0.48
C PHE A 197 -7.83 -9.87 -0.14
N ASP A 198 -8.21 -9.70 -1.39
CA ASP A 198 -8.25 -8.43 -2.10
C ASP A 198 -9.63 -8.17 -2.70
N ILE A 199 -10.07 -6.92 -2.64
CA ILE A 199 -11.27 -6.43 -3.30
C ILE A 199 -10.91 -5.20 -4.10
N SER A 200 -11.22 -5.21 -5.41
CA SER A 200 -11.02 -4.05 -6.28
C SER A 200 -12.30 -3.72 -7.03
N ILE A 201 -12.60 -2.45 -7.14
CA ILE A 201 -13.68 -1.92 -7.96
C ILE A 201 -13.03 -1.31 -9.20
N LEU A 202 -13.42 -1.78 -10.37
CA LEU A 202 -12.81 -1.40 -11.66
C LEU A 202 -13.88 -0.99 -12.64
N GLU A 203 -13.51 -0.13 -13.56
CA GLU A 203 -14.25 0.16 -14.78
C GLU A 203 -13.57 -0.57 -15.93
N VAL A 204 -14.35 -1.35 -16.67
CA VAL A 204 -13.86 -2.23 -17.75
C VAL A 204 -14.71 -1.99 -18.99
N GLY A 205 -14.09 -1.70 -20.12
CA GLY A 205 -14.81 -1.53 -21.39
C GLY A 205 -13.90 -0.96 -22.47
N GLU A 206 -14.23 -1.23 -23.74
CA GLU A 206 -13.54 -0.70 -24.94
C GLU A 206 -12.00 -0.81 -24.92
N GLY A 207 -11.47 -1.90 -24.34
CA GLY A 207 -10.02 -2.11 -24.21
C GLY A 207 -9.37 -1.36 -23.03
N VAL A 208 -10.14 -0.68 -22.19
CA VAL A 208 -9.61 0.01 -20.98
C VAL A 208 -9.99 -0.76 -19.74
N VAL A 209 -9.04 -0.95 -18.84
CA VAL A 209 -9.24 -1.46 -17.48
C VAL A 209 -8.67 -0.43 -16.52
N GLU A 210 -9.55 0.23 -15.79
CA GLU A 210 -9.19 1.27 -14.82
C GLU A 210 -9.63 0.89 -13.41
N VAL A 211 -8.68 0.81 -12.49
CA VAL A 211 -8.96 0.60 -11.07
C VAL A 211 -9.47 1.89 -10.45
N LYS A 212 -10.66 1.86 -9.85
CA LYS A 212 -11.25 3.00 -9.13
C LYS A 212 -10.91 2.96 -7.64
N SER A 213 -10.86 1.77 -7.06
CA SER A 213 -10.41 1.58 -5.68
C SER A 213 -9.95 0.15 -5.46
N THR A 214 -9.07 -0.02 -4.48
CA THR A 214 -8.65 -1.33 -3.99
C THR A 214 -8.55 -1.33 -2.48
N ASN A 215 -8.88 -2.44 -1.87
CA ASN A 215 -8.72 -2.70 -0.45
C ASN A 215 -8.49 -4.20 -0.24
N GLY A 216 -8.10 -4.63 0.95
CA GLY A 216 -7.88 -6.06 1.13
C GLY A 216 -7.33 -6.44 2.52
N ASP A 217 -6.95 -7.73 2.73
CA ASP A 217 -6.33 -8.29 3.94
C ASP A 217 -5.21 -9.25 3.57
N THR A 218 -3.94 -8.86 3.82
CA THR A 218 -2.75 -9.69 3.51
C THR A 218 -2.49 -10.80 4.55
N HIS A 219 -3.37 -10.95 5.54
CA HIS A 219 -3.37 -12.00 6.57
C HIS A 219 -4.73 -12.70 6.67
N LEU A 220 -5.44 -12.82 5.56
CA LEU A 220 -6.75 -13.44 5.50
C LEU A 220 -6.84 -14.32 4.25
N GLY A 221 -6.91 -15.64 4.45
CA GLY A 221 -6.95 -16.58 3.34
C GLY A 221 -7.40 -17.99 3.75
N GLY A 222 -7.31 -18.91 2.80
CA GLY A 222 -7.62 -20.31 2.99
C GLY A 222 -6.76 -21.00 4.04
N ASP A 223 -5.49 -20.56 4.21
CA ASP A 223 -4.58 -21.09 5.24
C ASP A 223 -5.11 -20.81 6.66
N ASP A 224 -5.74 -19.64 6.89
CA ASP A 224 -6.32 -19.28 8.19
C ASP A 224 -7.56 -20.13 8.49
N ILE A 225 -8.30 -20.53 7.45
CA ILE A 225 -9.42 -21.48 7.54
C ILE A 225 -8.89 -22.88 7.91
N ASP A 226 -7.84 -23.33 7.25
CA ASP A 226 -7.21 -24.63 7.53
C ASP A 226 -6.66 -24.68 8.95
N GLU A 227 -6.02 -23.62 9.43
CA GLU A 227 -5.52 -23.49 10.79
C GLU A 227 -6.67 -23.58 11.81
N ARG A 228 -7.79 -22.91 11.55
CA ARG A 228 -8.96 -22.97 12.45
C ARG A 228 -9.56 -24.38 12.51
N LEU A 229 -9.62 -25.09 11.37
CA LEU A 229 -10.04 -26.48 11.33
C LEU A 229 -9.09 -27.40 12.08
N MET A 230 -7.79 -27.21 11.85
CA MET A 230 -6.75 -28.00 12.51
C MET A 230 -6.81 -27.83 14.04
N GLN A 231 -6.99 -26.61 14.53
CA GLN A 231 -7.17 -26.34 15.96
C GLN A 231 -8.40 -27.07 16.51
N TRP A 232 -9.54 -26.99 15.83
CA TRP A 232 -10.75 -27.66 16.27
C TRP A 232 -10.58 -29.20 16.29
N ILE A 233 -9.98 -29.78 15.24
CA ILE A 233 -9.72 -31.24 15.18
C ILE A 233 -8.80 -31.67 16.33
N THR A 234 -7.76 -30.91 16.62
CA THR A 234 -6.81 -31.15 17.70
C THR A 234 -7.49 -31.08 19.07
N GLU A 235 -8.35 -30.09 19.29
CA GLU A 235 -9.13 -29.92 20.51
C GLU A 235 -10.09 -31.10 20.74
N GLU A 236 -10.82 -31.54 19.71
CA GLU A 236 -11.74 -32.68 19.80
C GLU A 236 -10.99 -33.98 20.03
N PHE A 237 -9.85 -34.21 19.35
CA PHE A 237 -9.01 -35.37 19.60
C PHE A 237 -8.48 -35.41 21.04
N LYS A 238 -8.04 -34.25 21.55
CA LYS A 238 -7.61 -34.16 22.96
C LYS A 238 -8.71 -34.45 23.96
N LYS A 239 -9.96 -34.03 23.68
CA LYS A 239 -11.13 -34.34 24.51
C LYS A 239 -11.44 -35.83 24.49
N ASP A 240 -11.34 -36.50 23.34
CA ASP A 240 -11.68 -37.90 23.14
C ASP A 240 -10.59 -38.84 23.65
N GLN A 241 -9.32 -38.58 23.32
CA GLN A 241 -8.20 -39.47 23.60
C GLN A 241 -7.29 -39.01 24.75
N GLY A 242 -7.46 -37.77 25.26
CA GLY A 242 -6.60 -37.20 26.31
C GLY A 242 -5.19 -36.81 25.84
N ILE A 243 -4.90 -36.91 24.56
CA ILE A 243 -3.55 -36.68 23.98
C ILE A 243 -3.51 -35.34 23.26
N ASP A 244 -2.45 -34.57 23.51
CA ASP A 244 -2.19 -33.29 22.87
C ASP A 244 -1.23 -33.47 21.67
N LEU A 245 -1.71 -33.17 20.48
CA LEU A 245 -0.93 -33.28 19.23
C LEU A 245 -0.12 -32.03 18.89
N SER A 246 -0.23 -30.95 19.67
CA SER A 246 0.35 -29.64 19.35
C SER A 246 1.90 -29.60 19.24
N ASN A 247 2.58 -30.61 19.83
CA ASN A 247 4.03 -30.71 19.81
C ASN A 247 4.57 -31.75 18.80
N ASP A 248 3.69 -32.48 18.11
CA ASP A 248 4.09 -33.46 17.10
C ASP A 248 4.01 -32.84 15.69
N LYS A 249 5.16 -32.42 15.16
CA LYS A 249 5.24 -31.77 13.84
C LYS A 249 4.72 -32.65 12.69
N MET A 250 4.90 -33.96 12.78
CA MET A 250 4.37 -34.89 11.76
C MET A 250 2.85 -35.01 11.85
N ALA A 251 2.31 -35.08 13.07
CA ALA A 251 0.87 -35.10 13.30
C ALA A 251 0.24 -33.78 12.85
N LEU A 252 0.85 -32.62 13.19
CA LEU A 252 0.39 -31.30 12.76
C LEU A 252 0.37 -31.16 11.23
N GLN A 253 1.39 -31.67 10.53
CA GLN A 253 1.42 -31.60 9.07
C GLN A 253 0.32 -32.48 8.44
N ARG A 254 0.07 -33.66 8.99
CA ARG A 254 -1.03 -34.54 8.57
C ARG A 254 -2.40 -33.93 8.85
N LEU A 255 -2.55 -33.25 9.99
CA LEU A 255 -3.76 -32.50 10.35
C LEU A 255 -4.01 -31.35 9.37
N LYS A 256 -2.95 -30.61 8.97
CA LYS A 256 -3.05 -29.53 7.99
C LYS A 256 -3.55 -30.05 6.63
N GLU A 257 -2.96 -31.12 6.14
CA GLU A 257 -3.39 -31.73 4.86
C GLU A 257 -4.83 -32.23 4.93
N ALA A 258 -5.23 -32.82 6.06
CA ALA A 258 -6.60 -33.29 6.27
C ALA A 258 -7.59 -32.11 6.40
N ALA A 259 -7.21 -31.01 7.03
CA ALA A 259 -8.02 -29.80 7.14
C ALA A 259 -8.20 -29.13 5.75
N GLU A 260 -7.13 -28.97 4.96
CA GLU A 260 -7.20 -28.48 3.58
C GLU A 260 -8.13 -29.36 2.73
N LYS A 261 -7.96 -30.68 2.80
CA LYS A 261 -8.81 -31.63 2.10
C LYS A 261 -10.28 -31.51 2.51
N ALA A 262 -10.56 -31.46 3.82
CA ALA A 262 -11.92 -31.32 4.33
C ALA A 262 -12.57 -29.99 3.88
N LYS A 263 -11.83 -28.87 3.88
CA LYS A 263 -12.28 -27.58 3.35
C LYS A 263 -12.70 -27.71 1.88
N ILE A 264 -11.88 -28.35 1.05
CA ILE A 264 -12.15 -28.56 -0.38
C ILE A 264 -13.39 -29.43 -0.57
N GLU A 265 -13.48 -30.56 0.12
CA GLU A 265 -14.62 -31.48 0.01
C GLU A 265 -15.93 -30.83 0.48
N LEU A 266 -15.92 -30.06 1.58
CA LEU A 266 -17.08 -29.35 2.11
C LEU A 266 -17.52 -28.16 1.25
N SER A 267 -16.73 -27.75 0.26
CA SER A 267 -17.18 -26.78 -0.74
C SER A 267 -18.20 -27.39 -1.71
N THR A 268 -18.25 -28.71 -1.87
CA THR A 268 -19.20 -29.44 -2.73
C THR A 268 -20.09 -30.39 -1.97
N ALA A 269 -19.57 -31.12 -0.97
CA ALA A 269 -20.32 -32.07 -0.16
C ALA A 269 -20.93 -31.42 1.11
N MET A 270 -21.98 -32.04 1.68
CA MET A 270 -22.61 -31.58 2.92
C MET A 270 -21.92 -32.11 4.18
N GLU A 271 -21.14 -33.20 4.07
CA GLU A 271 -20.31 -33.76 5.12
C GLU A 271 -19.06 -34.42 4.52
N THR A 272 -18.02 -34.53 5.34
CA THR A 272 -16.80 -35.28 5.04
C THR A 272 -16.31 -36.02 6.27
N GLU A 273 -15.42 -37.01 6.08
CA GLU A 273 -14.76 -37.74 7.15
C GLU A 273 -13.26 -37.39 7.16
N VAL A 274 -12.79 -36.87 8.30
CA VAL A 274 -11.36 -36.72 8.58
C VAL A 274 -10.88 -38.04 9.16
N ASN A 275 -10.05 -38.78 8.41
CA ASN A 275 -9.55 -40.08 8.78
C ASN A 275 -8.02 -40.11 8.71
N LEU A 276 -7.39 -40.14 9.89
CA LEU A 276 -5.92 -40.13 10.03
C LEU A 276 -5.51 -41.35 10.89
N PRO A 277 -5.31 -42.52 10.25
CA PRO A 277 -4.85 -43.71 10.96
C PRO A 277 -3.42 -43.49 11.46
N PHE A 278 -3.13 -44.05 12.65
CA PHE A 278 -1.79 -43.94 13.27
C PHE A 278 -1.32 -42.49 13.39
N ILE A 279 -2.19 -41.59 13.90
CA ILE A 279 -1.84 -40.15 14.04
C ILE A 279 -0.78 -39.98 15.13
N THR A 280 -0.84 -40.76 16.19
CA THR A 280 0.14 -40.82 17.29
C THR A 280 0.09 -42.18 17.99
N ALA A 281 0.90 -42.36 19.03
CA ALA A 281 0.88 -43.57 19.89
C ALA A 281 1.13 -43.18 21.35
N ASP A 282 0.55 -43.96 22.27
CA ASP A 282 0.83 -43.90 23.71
C ASP A 282 1.19 -45.29 24.27
N ALA A 283 1.27 -45.41 25.58
CA ALA A 283 1.60 -46.66 26.23
C ALA A 283 0.56 -47.79 25.96
N SER A 284 -0.66 -47.45 25.53
CA SER A 284 -1.71 -48.41 25.16
C SER A 284 -1.67 -48.84 23.70
N GLY A 285 -0.77 -48.23 22.89
CA GLY A 285 -0.60 -48.53 21.49
C GLY A 285 -0.93 -47.37 20.55
N PRO A 286 -1.04 -47.66 19.24
CA PRO A 286 -1.31 -46.63 18.23
C PRO A 286 -2.72 -46.03 18.39
N LYS A 287 -2.83 -44.75 18.11
CA LYS A 287 -4.07 -43.96 18.12
C LYS A 287 -4.46 -43.54 16.71
N HIS A 288 -5.76 -43.56 16.47
CA HIS A 288 -6.35 -43.19 15.19
C HIS A 288 -7.30 -42.01 15.39
N LEU A 289 -7.32 -41.09 14.44
CA LEU A 289 -8.29 -40.02 14.42
C LEU A 289 -9.29 -40.28 13.30
N VAL A 290 -10.57 -40.49 13.69
CA VAL A 290 -11.69 -40.62 12.74
C VAL A 290 -12.79 -39.68 13.22
N MET A 291 -13.16 -38.72 12.39
CA MET A 291 -14.11 -37.68 12.78
C MET A 291 -14.97 -37.26 11.59
N LYS A 292 -16.28 -37.14 11.79
CA LYS A 292 -17.18 -36.55 10.80
C LYS A 292 -17.28 -35.05 10.99
N LEU A 293 -17.22 -34.33 9.86
CA LEU A 293 -17.38 -32.88 9.81
C LEU A 293 -18.46 -32.51 8.79
N THR A 294 -19.53 -31.86 9.26
CA THR A 294 -20.60 -31.36 8.40
C THR A 294 -20.26 -29.95 7.91
N ARG A 295 -20.77 -29.56 6.72
CA ARG A 295 -20.65 -28.20 6.19
C ARG A 295 -21.16 -27.15 7.20
N ALA A 296 -22.30 -27.39 7.84
CA ALA A 296 -22.85 -26.47 8.84
C ALA A 296 -21.88 -26.22 10.01
N LYS A 297 -21.20 -27.27 10.51
CA LYS A 297 -20.20 -27.13 11.57
C LYS A 297 -18.96 -26.41 11.06
N PHE A 298 -18.51 -26.73 9.85
CA PHE A 298 -17.41 -26.04 9.18
C PHE A 298 -17.69 -24.53 9.06
N GLU A 299 -18.83 -24.14 8.50
CA GLU A 299 -19.23 -22.74 8.34
C GLU A 299 -19.34 -22.01 9.68
N GLN A 300 -19.84 -22.67 10.74
CA GLN A 300 -19.84 -22.13 12.10
C GLN A 300 -18.42 -21.85 12.61
N LEU A 301 -17.47 -22.77 12.36
CA LEU A 301 -16.08 -22.62 12.82
C LEU A 301 -15.34 -21.47 12.15
N ILE A 302 -15.62 -21.24 10.86
CA ILE A 302 -14.92 -20.23 10.04
C ILE A 302 -15.65 -18.88 10.01
N ASP A 303 -16.87 -18.77 10.56
CA ASP A 303 -17.65 -17.51 10.52
C ASP A 303 -16.85 -16.30 11.04
N PRO A 304 -16.11 -16.35 12.17
CA PRO A 304 -15.31 -15.21 12.61
C PRO A 304 -14.26 -14.75 11.59
N ILE A 305 -13.70 -15.69 10.81
CA ILE A 305 -12.74 -15.40 9.74
C ILE A 305 -13.46 -14.71 8.58
N LEU A 306 -14.63 -15.23 8.19
CA LEU A 306 -15.41 -14.68 7.07
C LEU A 306 -16.00 -13.29 7.37
N GLN A 307 -16.28 -12.95 8.63
CA GLN A 307 -16.73 -11.60 8.98
C GLN A 307 -15.66 -10.51 8.67
N ARG A 308 -14.38 -10.87 8.66
CA ARG A 308 -13.29 -9.96 8.31
C ARG A 308 -13.33 -9.51 6.83
N LEU A 309 -14.01 -10.25 5.96
CA LEU A 309 -14.17 -9.88 4.54
C LEU A 309 -15.00 -8.60 4.35
N LYS A 310 -15.93 -8.29 5.26
CA LYS A 310 -16.93 -7.23 5.08
C LYS A 310 -16.32 -5.84 5.06
N LYS A 311 -15.49 -5.52 6.04
CA LYS A 311 -14.93 -4.17 6.21
C LYS A 311 -14.09 -3.73 4.99
N PRO A 312 -13.16 -4.53 4.46
CA PRO A 312 -12.45 -4.17 3.24
C PRO A 312 -13.36 -3.91 2.04
N VAL A 313 -14.45 -4.68 1.90
CA VAL A 313 -15.42 -4.48 0.82
C VAL A 313 -16.16 -3.15 0.98
N GLU A 314 -16.64 -2.84 2.17
CA GLU A 314 -17.31 -1.57 2.49
C GLU A 314 -16.40 -0.37 2.20
N ASP A 315 -15.13 -0.45 2.62
CA ASP A 315 -14.14 0.59 2.41
C ASP A 315 -13.80 0.78 0.92
N ALA A 316 -13.65 -0.32 0.16
CA ALA A 316 -13.43 -0.25 -1.28
C ALA A 316 -14.60 0.42 -2.01
N ILE A 317 -15.84 0.10 -1.65
CA ILE A 317 -17.05 0.72 -2.22
C ILE A 317 -17.10 2.22 -1.88
N ALA A 318 -16.77 2.58 -0.62
CA ALA A 318 -16.75 3.98 -0.20
C ALA A 318 -15.70 4.81 -0.95
N ASP A 319 -14.53 4.24 -1.22
CA ASP A 319 -13.48 4.91 -2.00
C ASP A 319 -13.81 4.95 -3.50
N ALA A 320 -14.38 3.88 -4.06
CA ALA A 320 -14.87 3.88 -5.44
C ALA A 320 -15.92 4.98 -5.68
N LYS A 321 -16.82 5.19 -4.72
CA LYS A 321 -17.81 6.27 -4.76
C LYS A 321 -17.16 7.65 -4.94
N LYS A 322 -16.01 7.89 -4.27
CA LYS A 322 -15.25 9.15 -4.41
C LYS A 322 -14.57 9.23 -5.77
N ALA A 323 -13.93 8.13 -6.22
CA ALA A 323 -13.20 8.08 -7.47
C ALA A 323 -14.11 8.23 -8.70
N ILE A 324 -15.30 7.58 -8.69
CA ILE A 324 -16.32 7.66 -9.74
C ILE A 324 -17.05 9.02 -9.71
N LYS A 325 -16.97 9.75 -8.59
CA LYS A 325 -17.68 11.03 -8.35
C LYS A 325 -19.21 10.90 -8.48
N ASP A 326 -19.76 9.72 -8.20
CA ASP A 326 -21.21 9.47 -8.13
C ASP A 326 -21.64 9.33 -6.66
N SER A 327 -22.31 10.37 -6.13
CA SER A 327 -22.82 10.38 -4.75
C SER A 327 -23.83 9.26 -4.45
N ASN A 328 -24.41 8.65 -5.48
CA ASN A 328 -25.39 7.56 -5.36
C ASN A 328 -24.74 6.18 -5.60
N PHE A 329 -23.43 6.10 -5.82
CA PHE A 329 -22.76 4.82 -6.02
C PHE A 329 -22.78 3.99 -4.72
N ASP A 330 -23.17 2.74 -4.84
CA ASP A 330 -23.17 1.72 -3.79
C ASP A 330 -22.92 0.32 -4.38
N ALA A 331 -22.84 -0.70 -3.54
CA ALA A 331 -22.54 -2.07 -3.96
C ALA A 331 -23.53 -2.62 -5.01
N THR A 332 -24.79 -2.19 -5.01
CA THR A 332 -25.81 -2.71 -5.94
C THR A 332 -25.63 -2.20 -7.37
N LYS A 333 -24.86 -1.10 -7.54
CA LYS A 333 -24.54 -0.52 -8.86
C LYS A 333 -23.32 -1.14 -9.53
N VAL A 334 -22.59 -1.98 -8.84
CA VAL A 334 -21.57 -2.84 -9.47
C VAL A 334 -22.28 -3.77 -10.45
N ASN A 335 -21.85 -3.80 -11.70
CA ASN A 335 -22.52 -4.61 -12.76
C ASN A 335 -22.29 -6.10 -12.53
N GLU A 336 -21.05 -6.50 -12.27
CA GLU A 336 -20.63 -7.88 -12.07
C GLU A 336 -19.66 -8.02 -10.89
N VAL A 337 -19.73 -9.16 -10.20
CA VAL A 337 -18.74 -9.53 -9.17
C VAL A 337 -18.01 -10.78 -9.62
N VAL A 338 -16.74 -10.62 -9.97
CA VAL A 338 -15.88 -11.70 -10.46
C VAL A 338 -15.18 -12.35 -9.27
N LEU A 339 -15.37 -13.66 -9.11
CA LEU A 339 -14.72 -14.44 -8.04
C LEU A 339 -13.35 -14.96 -8.48
N VAL A 340 -12.34 -14.70 -7.65
CA VAL A 340 -10.95 -15.10 -7.85
C VAL A 340 -10.42 -15.76 -6.59
N GLY A 341 -9.45 -16.67 -6.75
CA GLY A 341 -8.88 -17.43 -5.64
C GLY A 341 -9.70 -18.63 -5.19
N GLY A 342 -9.04 -19.72 -4.83
CA GLY A 342 -9.66 -21.00 -4.51
C GLY A 342 -10.64 -20.96 -3.33
N SER A 343 -10.45 -20.04 -2.37
CA SER A 343 -11.32 -19.90 -1.19
C SER A 343 -12.70 -19.32 -1.52
N THR A 344 -12.88 -18.69 -2.69
CA THR A 344 -14.19 -18.25 -3.18
C THR A 344 -15.13 -19.41 -3.57
N ARG A 345 -14.60 -20.62 -3.67
CA ARG A 345 -15.39 -21.83 -3.90
C ARG A 345 -16.24 -22.22 -2.69
N ILE A 346 -15.94 -21.72 -1.49
CA ILE A 346 -16.69 -21.98 -0.25
C ILE A 346 -18.08 -21.37 -0.38
N PRO A 347 -19.19 -22.17 -0.25
CA PRO A 347 -20.55 -21.66 -0.45
C PRO A 347 -20.89 -20.45 0.41
N LYS A 348 -20.44 -20.44 1.68
CA LYS A 348 -20.69 -19.33 2.59
C LYS A 348 -20.04 -18.01 2.14
N VAL A 349 -18.88 -18.07 1.49
CA VAL A 349 -18.26 -16.88 0.88
C VAL A 349 -19.14 -16.33 -0.24
N GLN A 350 -19.68 -17.20 -1.10
CA GLN A 350 -20.56 -16.77 -2.20
C GLN A 350 -21.87 -16.17 -1.68
N GLU A 351 -22.42 -16.71 -0.56
CA GLU A 351 -23.58 -16.12 0.13
C GLU A 351 -23.28 -14.70 0.65
N ILE A 352 -22.11 -14.51 1.26
CA ILE A 352 -21.66 -13.19 1.76
C ILE A 352 -21.58 -12.21 0.59
N VAL A 353 -20.91 -12.58 -0.50
CA VAL A 353 -20.79 -11.76 -1.70
C VAL A 353 -22.18 -11.38 -2.23
N LYS A 354 -23.08 -12.37 -2.38
CA LYS A 354 -24.46 -12.13 -2.81
C LYS A 354 -25.19 -11.17 -1.87
N SER A 355 -25.01 -11.31 -0.56
CA SER A 355 -25.68 -10.44 0.41
C SER A 355 -25.18 -8.99 0.35
N ILE A 356 -23.90 -8.76 0.04
CA ILE A 356 -23.31 -7.41 -0.05
C ILE A 356 -23.71 -6.72 -1.35
N PHE A 357 -23.59 -7.42 -2.49
CA PHE A 357 -23.79 -6.83 -3.81
C PHE A 357 -25.21 -6.97 -4.34
N GLY A 358 -26.08 -7.74 -3.66
CA GLY A 358 -27.47 -7.95 -4.05
C GLY A 358 -27.66 -8.79 -5.31
N LYS A 359 -26.62 -9.48 -5.80
CA LYS A 359 -26.65 -10.29 -7.02
C LYS A 359 -25.76 -11.53 -6.91
N GLU A 360 -26.02 -12.53 -7.77
CA GLU A 360 -25.15 -13.71 -7.86
C GLU A 360 -23.77 -13.31 -8.39
N PRO A 361 -22.69 -13.81 -7.78
CA PRO A 361 -21.35 -13.58 -8.31
C PRO A 361 -21.15 -14.33 -9.63
N ASN A 362 -20.33 -13.73 -10.51
CA ASN A 362 -19.95 -14.32 -11.78
C ASN A 362 -18.96 -15.48 -11.56
N LYS A 363 -19.27 -16.63 -12.16
CA LYS A 363 -18.51 -17.88 -12.07
C LYS A 363 -18.01 -18.36 -13.45
N SER A 364 -18.03 -17.50 -14.46
CA SER A 364 -17.64 -17.86 -15.83
C SER A 364 -16.15 -18.08 -16.00
N VAL A 365 -15.34 -17.50 -15.13
CA VAL A 365 -13.87 -17.65 -15.13
C VAL A 365 -13.44 -18.73 -14.14
N ASN A 366 -12.33 -19.40 -14.44
CA ASN A 366 -11.71 -20.31 -13.48
C ASN A 366 -10.95 -19.49 -12.43
N PRO A 367 -11.38 -19.48 -11.14
CA PRO A 367 -10.79 -18.66 -10.12
C PRO A 367 -9.33 -19.00 -9.77
N ASP A 368 -8.86 -20.19 -10.17
CA ASP A 368 -7.47 -20.62 -9.92
C ASP A 368 -6.51 -20.24 -11.06
N GLU A 369 -7.03 -19.84 -12.23
CA GLU A 369 -6.24 -19.62 -13.46
C GLU A 369 -6.36 -18.21 -14.01
N VAL A 370 -7.46 -17.51 -13.72
CA VAL A 370 -7.83 -16.24 -14.34
C VAL A 370 -6.73 -15.16 -14.15
N VAL A 371 -6.02 -15.18 -13.05
CA VAL A 371 -4.91 -14.25 -12.76
C VAL A 371 -3.74 -14.48 -13.72
N ALA A 372 -3.33 -15.72 -13.92
CA ALA A 372 -2.26 -16.06 -14.88
C ALA A 372 -2.66 -15.77 -16.32
N VAL A 373 -3.93 -16.02 -16.68
CA VAL A 373 -4.51 -15.65 -17.97
C VAL A 373 -4.37 -14.15 -18.21
N GLY A 374 -4.77 -13.31 -17.23
CA GLY A 374 -4.62 -11.86 -17.32
C GLY A 374 -3.16 -11.39 -17.37
N ALA A 375 -2.26 -12.05 -16.63
CA ALA A 375 -0.84 -11.79 -16.72
C ALA A 375 -0.27 -12.11 -18.12
N ALA A 376 -0.75 -13.18 -18.77
CA ALA A 376 -0.38 -13.50 -20.16
C ALA A 376 -0.95 -12.46 -21.15
N VAL A 377 -2.17 -11.96 -20.94
CA VAL A 377 -2.72 -10.86 -21.74
C VAL A 377 -1.84 -9.62 -21.65
N GLN A 378 -1.43 -9.25 -20.43
CA GLN A 378 -0.51 -8.12 -20.22
C GLN A 378 0.85 -8.37 -20.88
N ALA A 379 1.34 -9.61 -20.89
CA ALA A 379 2.54 -10.00 -21.61
C ALA A 379 2.37 -9.82 -23.13
N GLY A 380 1.18 -10.14 -23.67
CA GLY A 380 0.80 -9.90 -25.05
C GLY A 380 0.77 -8.42 -25.43
N VAL A 381 0.32 -7.56 -24.53
CA VAL A 381 0.36 -6.10 -24.71
C VAL A 381 1.82 -5.61 -24.80
N LEU A 382 2.66 -6.08 -23.88
CA LEU A 382 4.08 -5.68 -23.83
C LEU A 382 4.91 -6.23 -25.02
N SER A 383 4.50 -7.35 -25.61
CA SER A 383 5.14 -7.91 -26.82
C SER A 383 4.60 -7.29 -28.12
N GLY A 384 3.52 -6.51 -28.07
CA GLY A 384 2.84 -5.96 -29.23
C GLY A 384 1.92 -6.95 -29.96
N GLU A 385 1.65 -8.11 -29.36
CA GLU A 385 0.65 -9.08 -29.89
C GLU A 385 -0.79 -8.62 -29.69
N LYS A 386 -1.02 -7.74 -28.68
CA LYS A 386 -2.28 -6.99 -28.45
C LYS A 386 -1.93 -5.51 -28.30
N THR A 387 -2.63 -4.61 -29.01
CA THR A 387 -2.30 -3.19 -29.06
C THR A 387 -3.40 -2.27 -28.50
N ASP A 388 -4.55 -2.82 -28.22
CA ASP A 388 -5.80 -2.12 -27.94
C ASP A 388 -6.25 -2.26 -26.47
N ILE A 389 -5.33 -2.54 -25.57
CA ILE A 389 -5.61 -2.68 -24.14
C ILE A 389 -4.78 -1.68 -23.34
N LEU A 390 -5.45 -0.84 -22.58
CA LEU A 390 -4.85 0.10 -21.61
C LEU A 390 -5.20 -0.33 -20.19
N LEU A 391 -4.15 -0.47 -19.36
CA LEU A 391 -4.27 -0.80 -17.95
C LEU A 391 -3.87 0.38 -17.09
N LEU A 392 -4.78 0.86 -16.25
CA LEU A 392 -4.56 1.91 -15.26
C LEU A 392 -4.81 1.35 -13.85
N ASP A 393 -3.76 1.27 -13.06
CA ASP A 393 -3.79 0.80 -11.68
C ASP A 393 -3.70 1.95 -10.68
N VAL A 394 -3.80 1.70 -9.38
CA VAL A 394 -3.78 2.72 -8.34
C VAL A 394 -2.82 2.40 -7.20
N THR A 395 -2.34 3.44 -6.48
CA THR A 395 -1.58 3.25 -5.24
C THR A 395 -2.52 2.90 -4.08
N PRO A 396 -2.20 1.88 -3.25
CA PRO A 396 -3.10 1.43 -2.19
C PRO A 396 -3.14 2.36 -0.97
N LEU A 397 -2.10 3.17 -0.74
CA LEU A 397 -1.97 4.08 0.40
C LEU A 397 -1.41 5.43 -0.03
N SER A 398 -1.71 6.47 0.76
CA SER A 398 -1.14 7.81 0.60
C SER A 398 0.37 7.82 0.88
N LEU A 399 1.08 8.62 0.11
CA LEU A 399 2.53 8.83 0.21
C LEU A 399 2.82 10.31 0.45
N GLY A 400 3.83 10.59 1.27
CA GLY A 400 4.22 11.96 1.59
C GLY A 400 5.48 12.01 2.43
N ILE A 401 5.71 13.17 3.02
CA ILE A 401 6.89 13.43 3.87
C ILE A 401 6.50 13.99 5.23
N GLU A 402 7.41 13.85 6.18
CA GLU A 402 7.35 14.59 7.44
C GLU A 402 7.68 16.06 7.22
N THR A 403 6.84 16.94 7.74
CA THR A 403 7.04 18.38 7.75
C THR A 403 7.16 18.91 9.16
N LEU A 404 7.40 20.23 9.29
CA LEU A 404 7.64 20.90 10.57
C LEU A 404 6.56 20.56 11.61
N GLY A 405 6.98 20.14 12.80
CA GLY A 405 6.10 19.72 13.88
C GLY A 405 5.70 18.25 13.86
N GLY A 406 6.36 17.41 13.02
CA GLY A 406 6.06 15.98 12.92
C GLY A 406 4.74 15.70 12.18
N VAL A 407 4.31 16.60 11.31
CA VAL A 407 3.08 16.44 10.51
C VAL A 407 3.38 15.60 9.27
N PHE A 408 2.46 14.71 8.91
CA PHE A 408 2.50 13.99 7.65
C PHE A 408 1.80 14.81 6.56
N THR A 409 2.60 15.32 5.62
CA THR A 409 2.08 16.04 4.44
C THR A 409 2.01 15.07 3.27
N LYS A 410 0.78 14.80 2.80
CA LYS A 410 0.52 13.92 1.68
C LYS A 410 0.80 14.63 0.35
N LEU A 411 1.60 14.00 -0.51
CA LEU A 411 1.82 14.44 -1.90
C LEU A 411 0.98 13.61 -2.87
N ILE A 412 0.86 12.30 -2.59
CA ILE A 412 0.05 11.39 -3.40
C ILE A 412 -0.98 10.73 -2.49
N GLU A 413 -2.25 10.95 -2.80
CA GLU A 413 -3.37 10.34 -2.07
C GLU A 413 -3.54 8.86 -2.46
N ARG A 414 -4.08 8.04 -1.55
CA ARG A 414 -4.46 6.65 -1.86
C ARG A 414 -5.46 6.60 -3.03
N ASN A 415 -5.45 5.51 -3.76
CA ASN A 415 -6.25 5.31 -4.97
C ASN A 415 -5.94 6.33 -6.10
N THR A 416 -4.76 6.97 -6.08
CA THR A 416 -4.26 7.75 -7.22
C THR A 416 -3.80 6.79 -8.31
N THR A 417 -4.24 7.02 -9.55
CA THR A 417 -3.85 6.24 -10.73
C THR A 417 -2.34 6.29 -10.95
N ILE A 418 -1.73 5.16 -11.26
CA ILE A 418 -0.32 5.00 -11.58
C ILE A 418 -0.11 4.52 -13.03
N PRO A 419 0.99 4.92 -13.71
CA PRO A 419 2.12 5.72 -13.18
C PRO A 419 1.73 7.18 -12.90
N THR A 420 2.37 7.79 -11.89
CA THR A 420 2.12 9.18 -11.52
C THR A 420 3.38 9.85 -10.99
N ARG A 421 3.48 11.15 -11.23
CA ARG A 421 4.54 11.99 -10.69
C ARG A 421 3.94 13.25 -10.09
N LYS A 422 4.33 13.58 -8.86
CA LYS A 422 3.91 14.79 -8.16
C LYS A 422 5.08 15.44 -7.45
N SER A 423 5.12 16.77 -7.50
CA SER A 423 6.15 17.59 -6.86
C SER A 423 5.49 18.66 -6.01
N GLU A 424 6.11 18.96 -4.86
CA GLU A 424 5.75 20.11 -4.02
C GLU A 424 7.01 20.78 -3.50
N VAL A 425 6.91 22.10 -3.28
CA VAL A 425 8.03 22.93 -2.81
C VAL A 425 7.91 23.16 -1.32
N PHE A 426 8.95 22.80 -0.60
CA PHE A 426 9.11 22.96 0.84
C PHE A 426 10.26 23.93 1.12
N SER A 427 10.41 24.31 2.40
CA SER A 427 11.50 25.21 2.81
C SER A 427 12.19 24.72 4.08
N THR A 428 13.28 25.40 4.48
CA THR A 428 14.00 25.11 5.71
C THR A 428 13.25 25.56 6.96
N ALA A 429 13.36 24.78 8.03
CA ALA A 429 12.71 25.04 9.32
C ALA A 429 13.54 25.93 10.25
N SER A 430 14.87 26.06 10.00
CA SER A 430 15.81 26.82 10.84
C SER A 430 16.68 27.75 10.01
N ASP A 431 17.14 28.84 10.64
CA ASP A 431 18.07 29.78 10.01
C ASP A 431 19.42 29.10 9.75
N ASN A 432 20.01 29.46 8.60
CA ASN A 432 21.31 28.95 8.17
C ASN A 432 21.40 27.42 8.04
N GLN A 433 20.27 26.74 7.84
CA GLN A 433 20.21 25.31 7.64
C GLN A 433 20.81 24.93 6.29
N THR A 434 21.89 24.14 6.29
CA THR A 434 22.64 23.74 5.09
C THR A 434 22.29 22.36 4.56
N SER A 435 21.38 21.64 5.25
CA SER A 435 20.88 20.34 4.85
C SER A 435 19.43 20.15 5.30
N VAL A 436 18.66 19.37 4.54
CA VAL A 436 17.27 18.97 4.86
C VAL A 436 17.22 17.45 4.87
N GLU A 437 16.72 16.85 5.96
CA GLU A 437 16.34 15.44 5.97
C GLU A 437 14.94 15.31 5.33
N VAL A 438 14.84 14.48 4.30
CA VAL A 438 13.56 14.09 3.71
C VAL A 438 13.17 12.73 4.28
N HIS A 439 12.18 12.73 5.16
CA HIS A 439 11.62 11.54 5.77
C HIS A 439 10.37 11.11 5.00
N VAL A 440 10.52 10.06 4.20
CA VAL A 440 9.46 9.53 3.33
C VAL A 440 8.55 8.60 4.11
N LEU A 441 7.25 8.82 4.01
CA LEU A 441 6.23 8.15 4.80
C LEU A 441 5.10 7.60 3.92
N GLN A 442 4.46 6.54 4.42
CA GLN A 442 3.27 5.95 3.83
C GLN A 442 2.21 5.71 4.91
N GLY A 443 0.95 6.05 4.65
CA GLY A 443 -0.17 5.84 5.57
C GLY A 443 -1.25 6.90 5.46
N GLU A 444 -2.17 6.90 6.44
CA GLU A 444 -3.35 7.78 6.44
C GLU A 444 -3.44 8.69 7.66
N ARG A 445 -2.51 8.55 8.63
CA ARG A 445 -2.53 9.34 9.87
C ARG A 445 -1.94 10.74 9.64
N PRO A 446 -2.50 11.79 10.28
CA PRO A 446 -1.99 13.16 10.18
C PRO A 446 -0.57 13.36 10.73
N MET A 447 -0.15 12.56 11.72
CA MET A 447 1.16 12.70 12.34
C MET A 447 2.18 11.73 11.73
N ALA A 448 3.41 12.21 11.51
CA ALA A 448 4.48 11.43 10.89
C ALA A 448 4.83 10.16 11.67
N GLY A 449 4.91 10.25 13.01
CA GLY A 449 5.26 9.12 13.88
C GLY A 449 4.24 7.98 13.88
N ASP A 450 3.02 8.23 13.42
CA ASP A 450 1.93 7.25 13.34
C ASP A 450 1.83 6.59 11.95
N ASN A 451 2.68 7.01 11.00
CA ASN A 451 2.79 6.46 9.66
C ASN A 451 4.08 5.66 9.49
N ARG A 452 4.11 4.84 8.45
CA ARG A 452 5.30 4.04 8.18
C ARG A 452 6.39 4.84 7.50
N THR A 453 7.61 4.72 8.02
CA THR A 453 8.82 5.17 7.34
C THR A 453 9.16 4.24 6.17
N LEU A 454 9.18 4.80 4.96
CA LEU A 454 9.69 4.12 3.77
C LEU A 454 11.19 4.34 3.60
N GLY A 455 11.70 5.51 4.01
CA GLY A 455 13.11 5.82 3.95
C GLY A 455 13.41 7.24 4.41
N LYS A 456 14.69 7.51 4.64
CA LYS A 456 15.21 8.83 4.99
C LYS A 456 16.45 9.12 4.17
N PHE A 457 16.57 10.35 3.69
CA PHE A 457 17.79 10.81 3.02
C PHE A 457 18.00 12.30 3.26
N HIS A 458 19.22 12.77 3.05
CA HIS A 458 19.59 14.17 3.29
C HIS A 458 19.94 14.87 2.00
N LEU A 459 19.25 15.97 1.69
CA LEU A 459 19.71 16.95 0.70
C LEU A 459 20.71 17.87 1.39
N VAL A 460 21.96 17.86 0.95
CA VAL A 460 23.06 18.65 1.53
C VAL A 460 23.54 19.74 0.60
N GLY A 461 24.16 20.79 1.18
CA GLY A 461 24.77 21.88 0.42
C GLY A 461 23.79 22.94 -0.03
N ILE A 462 22.72 23.14 0.74
CA ILE A 462 21.83 24.30 0.65
C ILE A 462 22.62 25.52 1.15
N PRO A 463 22.63 26.64 0.44
CA PRO A 463 23.29 27.87 0.89
C PRO A 463 22.66 28.37 2.20
N PRO A 464 23.46 28.82 3.19
CA PRO A 464 22.92 29.43 4.40
C PRO A 464 22.03 30.61 4.07
N ALA A 465 20.80 30.59 4.58
CA ALA A 465 19.80 31.64 4.40
C ALA A 465 18.84 31.63 5.60
N PRO A 466 18.06 32.70 5.83
CA PRO A 466 16.97 32.68 6.78
C PRO A 466 15.98 31.55 6.48
N ARG A 467 15.36 30.97 7.53
CA ARG A 467 14.32 29.94 7.39
C ARG A 467 13.18 30.44 6.47
N GLY A 468 12.61 29.53 5.69
CA GLY A 468 11.56 29.87 4.74
C GLY A 468 12.04 30.43 3.41
N MET A 469 13.34 30.78 3.25
CA MET A 469 13.88 31.33 1.99
C MET A 469 14.37 30.25 1.01
N PRO A 470 15.11 29.21 1.42
CA PRO A 470 15.49 28.15 0.53
C PRO A 470 14.25 27.39 0.03
N GLN A 471 14.24 27.04 -1.25
CA GLN A 471 13.16 26.28 -1.88
C GLN A 471 13.67 24.89 -2.23
N VAL A 472 13.07 23.87 -1.61
CA VAL A 472 13.38 22.46 -1.82
C VAL A 472 12.18 21.79 -2.47
N GLU A 473 12.30 21.44 -3.74
CA GLU A 473 11.29 20.67 -4.45
C GLU A 473 11.43 19.18 -4.12
N VAL A 474 10.38 18.57 -3.58
CA VAL A 474 10.31 17.13 -3.34
C VAL A 474 9.38 16.51 -4.35
N THR A 475 9.90 15.56 -5.12
CA THR A 475 9.17 14.86 -6.18
C THR A 475 9.00 13.39 -5.82
N PHE A 476 7.78 12.91 -5.90
CA PHE A 476 7.42 11.50 -5.87
C PHE A 476 7.14 11.02 -7.28
N ASP A 477 7.78 9.94 -7.69
CA ASP A 477 7.63 9.30 -9.00
C ASP A 477 7.29 7.83 -8.77
N ILE A 478 6.08 7.41 -9.17
CA ILE A 478 5.60 6.03 -9.05
C ILE A 478 5.50 5.45 -10.45
N ASP A 479 6.23 4.36 -10.69
CA ASP A 479 6.19 3.67 -11.97
C ASP A 479 4.92 2.81 -12.14
N ALA A 480 4.76 2.24 -13.33
CA ALA A 480 3.64 1.35 -13.64
C ALA A 480 3.64 0.04 -12.83
N ASN A 481 4.72 -0.28 -12.12
CA ASN A 481 4.83 -1.43 -11.21
C ASN A 481 4.47 -1.06 -9.76
N GLY A 482 4.20 0.23 -9.49
CA GLY A 482 3.96 0.77 -8.15
C GLY A 482 5.24 1.00 -7.34
N ILE A 483 6.41 1.00 -7.97
CA ILE A 483 7.70 1.27 -7.30
C ILE A 483 7.87 2.78 -7.16
N VAL A 484 8.18 3.21 -5.94
CA VAL A 484 8.28 4.63 -5.57
C VAL A 484 9.73 5.10 -5.62
N LYS A 485 9.97 6.19 -6.33
CA LYS A 485 11.21 6.96 -6.28
C LYS A 485 10.91 8.36 -5.73
N VAL A 486 11.71 8.80 -4.75
CA VAL A 486 11.59 10.14 -4.19
C VAL A 486 12.88 10.90 -4.41
N SER A 487 12.78 12.13 -4.90
CA SER A 487 13.91 13.03 -5.07
C SER A 487 13.65 14.37 -4.40
N ALA A 488 14.70 15.00 -3.90
CA ALA A 488 14.69 16.36 -3.40
C ALA A 488 15.71 17.21 -4.17
N MET A 489 15.31 18.40 -4.59
CA MET A 489 16.15 19.34 -5.34
C MET A 489 16.11 20.72 -4.70
N ASP A 490 17.26 21.28 -4.36
CA ASP A 490 17.38 22.70 -4.03
C ASP A 490 17.24 23.54 -5.31
N LEU A 491 16.18 24.33 -5.40
CA LEU A 491 15.88 25.13 -6.59
C LEU A 491 16.91 26.23 -6.85
N GLY A 492 17.63 26.70 -5.82
CA GLY A 492 18.70 27.68 -5.93
C GLY A 492 19.97 27.14 -6.55
N THR A 493 20.47 26.02 -6.05
CA THR A 493 21.74 25.41 -6.49
C THR A 493 21.59 24.33 -7.53
N LYS A 494 20.37 23.84 -7.77
CA LYS A 494 20.04 22.68 -8.62
C LYS A 494 20.67 21.36 -8.14
N ARG A 495 21.08 21.30 -6.88
CA ARG A 495 21.54 20.05 -6.28
C ARG A 495 20.37 19.11 -6.06
N VAL A 496 20.55 17.86 -6.45
CA VAL A 496 19.55 16.81 -6.35
C VAL A 496 20.10 15.69 -5.47
N GLN A 497 19.24 15.15 -4.62
CA GLN A 497 19.45 13.89 -3.93
C GLN A 497 18.17 13.06 -4.10
N ASP A 498 18.33 11.78 -4.38
CA ASP A 498 17.21 10.87 -4.55
C ASP A 498 17.38 9.59 -3.73
N ILE A 499 16.25 8.93 -3.50
CA ILE A 499 16.19 7.59 -2.97
C ILE A 499 15.16 6.79 -3.78
N THR A 500 15.56 5.62 -4.26
CA THR A 500 14.58 4.61 -4.67
C THR A 500 14.19 3.85 -3.42
N ILE A 501 12.90 3.77 -3.17
CA ILE A 501 12.42 3.03 -2.00
C ILE A 501 12.66 1.54 -2.26
N THR A 502 13.77 1.05 -1.75
CA THR A 502 14.14 -0.36 -1.73
C THR A 502 14.01 -0.87 -0.30
N ALA A 503 12.85 -0.63 0.29
CA ALA A 503 12.65 -0.95 1.70
C ALA A 503 12.93 -2.43 1.97
N SER A 504 13.76 -2.70 2.96
CA SER A 504 14.05 -4.04 3.45
C SER A 504 12.86 -4.68 4.15
N SER A 505 11.85 -3.91 4.49
CA SER A 505 10.64 -4.39 5.15
C SER A 505 9.41 -3.63 4.68
N GLY A 506 8.48 -4.31 4.06
CA GLY A 506 7.20 -3.74 3.68
C GLY A 506 6.22 -3.62 4.85
N LEU A 507 5.18 -2.79 4.72
CA LEU A 507 4.08 -2.75 5.68
C LEU A 507 3.36 -4.09 5.72
N SER A 508 3.19 -4.64 6.93
CA SER A 508 2.20 -5.67 7.14
C SER A 508 0.80 -5.04 6.98
N LYS A 509 -0.15 -5.83 6.55
CA LYS A 509 -1.51 -5.32 6.43
C LYS A 509 -2.11 -4.96 7.78
N ASP A 510 -1.83 -5.71 8.83
CA ASP A 510 -2.28 -5.35 10.17
C ASP A 510 -1.82 -3.96 10.57
N GLU A 511 -0.63 -3.54 10.10
CA GLU A 511 -0.20 -2.15 10.24
C GLU A 511 -1.03 -1.20 9.38
N ILE A 512 -1.33 -1.55 8.12
CA ILE A 512 -2.20 -0.74 7.27
C ILE A 512 -3.59 -0.63 7.88
N ASP A 513 -4.23 -1.75 8.25
CA ASP A 513 -5.56 -1.77 8.87
C ASP A 513 -5.56 -1.13 10.27
N ARG A 514 -4.49 -1.30 11.03
CA ARG A 514 -4.30 -0.60 12.28
C ARG A 514 -4.19 0.90 12.03
N MET A 515 -3.33 1.33 11.11
CA MET A 515 -3.16 2.73 10.73
C MET A 515 -4.46 3.35 10.22
N MET A 516 -5.24 2.63 9.40
CA MET A 516 -6.53 3.11 8.93
C MET A 516 -7.56 3.22 10.07
N ARG A 517 -7.70 2.20 10.90
CA ARG A 517 -8.58 2.21 12.07
C ARG A 517 -8.17 3.24 13.11
N GLU A 518 -6.88 3.35 13.38
CA GLU A 518 -6.33 4.39 14.25
C GLU A 518 -6.54 5.77 13.66
N ALA A 519 -6.39 5.95 12.34
CA ALA A 519 -6.72 7.19 11.66
C ALA A 519 -8.20 7.54 11.81
N GLU A 520 -9.12 6.58 11.66
CA GLU A 520 -10.56 6.81 11.84
C GLU A 520 -10.94 7.05 13.31
N SER A 521 -10.40 6.24 14.24
CA SER A 521 -10.74 6.34 15.68
C SER A 521 -10.17 7.58 16.34
N HIS A 522 -9.00 8.03 15.92
CA HIS A 522 -8.32 9.19 16.46
C HIS A 522 -8.44 10.44 15.57
N ALA A 523 -9.24 10.39 14.49
CA ALA A 523 -9.38 11.50 13.55
C ALA A 523 -9.68 12.84 14.23
N GLY A 524 -10.54 12.84 15.28
CA GLY A 524 -10.85 14.05 16.04
C GLY A 524 -9.70 14.57 16.90
N GLU A 525 -8.86 13.69 17.44
CA GLU A 525 -7.68 14.06 18.23
C GLU A 525 -6.53 14.50 17.33
N ASP A 526 -6.36 13.81 16.20
CA ASP A 526 -5.32 14.13 15.22
C ASP A 526 -5.58 15.49 14.54
N VAL A 527 -6.85 15.81 14.23
CA VAL A 527 -7.24 17.14 13.73
C VAL A 527 -6.86 18.21 14.72
N LYS A 528 -7.21 18.05 16.01
CA LYS A 528 -6.85 19.02 17.06
C LYS A 528 -5.33 19.19 17.20
N LYS A 529 -4.57 18.09 17.19
CA LYS A 529 -3.09 18.15 17.25
C LYS A 529 -2.52 18.88 16.03
N ARG A 530 -3.04 18.58 14.85
CA ARG A 530 -2.65 19.27 13.62
C ARG A 530 -2.95 20.76 13.68
N GLU A 531 -4.16 21.15 14.07
CA GLU A 531 -4.56 22.56 14.25
C GLU A 531 -3.66 23.28 15.25
N GLU A 532 -3.29 22.61 16.35
CA GLU A 532 -2.36 23.16 17.34
C GLU A 532 -0.96 23.39 16.77
N ILE A 533 -0.44 22.42 15.99
CA ILE A 533 0.86 22.53 15.34
C ILE A 533 0.85 23.63 14.27
N GLU A 534 -0.19 23.71 13.45
CA GLU A 534 -0.35 24.76 12.44
C GLU A 534 -0.46 26.15 13.06
N ALA A 535 -1.21 26.29 14.17
CA ALA A 535 -1.29 27.53 14.94
C ALA A 535 0.08 27.91 15.53
N ARG A 536 0.82 26.92 16.07
CA ARG A 536 2.17 27.11 16.59
C ARG A 536 3.13 27.60 15.51
N ASN A 537 3.16 26.93 14.36
CA ASN A 537 4.04 27.27 13.24
C ASN A 537 3.77 28.66 12.68
N ARG A 538 2.48 29.05 12.55
CA ARG A 538 2.08 30.40 12.11
C ARG A 538 2.51 31.46 13.12
N LEU A 539 2.26 31.24 14.41
CA LEU A 539 2.65 32.18 15.46
C LEU A 539 4.17 32.33 15.58
N ASP A 540 4.91 31.22 15.53
CA ASP A 540 6.36 31.23 15.58
C ASP A 540 6.97 31.98 14.39
N GLY A 541 6.44 31.75 13.16
CA GLY A 541 6.86 32.45 11.97
C GLY A 541 6.63 33.95 12.04
N LEU A 542 5.44 34.39 12.49
CA LEU A 542 5.13 35.81 12.66
C LEU A 542 5.96 36.44 13.78
N THR A 543 6.13 35.73 14.91
CA THR A 543 6.95 36.22 16.04
C THR A 543 8.38 36.47 15.61
N TYR A 544 8.99 35.55 14.90
CA TYR A 544 10.33 35.73 14.34
C TYR A 544 10.43 36.94 13.41
N GLN A 545 9.50 37.08 12.50
CA GLN A 545 9.50 38.17 11.52
C GLN A 545 9.30 39.54 12.19
N VAL A 546 8.34 39.64 13.12
CA VAL A 546 8.05 40.89 13.84
C VAL A 546 9.21 41.25 14.77
N GLU A 547 9.78 40.30 15.51
CA GLU A 547 10.94 40.51 16.38
C GLU A 547 12.17 41.01 15.59
N LYS A 548 12.43 40.43 14.44
CA LYS A 548 13.52 40.85 13.55
C LYS A 548 13.31 42.29 13.07
N THR A 549 12.13 42.58 12.52
CA THR A 549 11.79 43.93 12.03
C THR A 549 11.83 44.96 13.15
N PHE A 550 11.35 44.60 14.34
CA PHE A 550 11.37 45.44 15.51
C PHE A 550 12.80 45.78 15.94
N ASN A 551 13.68 44.76 16.06
CA ASN A 551 15.09 44.97 16.46
C ASN A 551 15.87 45.82 15.46
N GLU A 552 15.61 45.67 14.17
CA GLU A 552 16.24 46.48 13.09
C GLU A 552 15.77 47.94 13.08
N ASN A 553 14.60 48.25 13.66
CA ASN A 553 14.00 49.59 13.60
C ASN A 553 13.67 50.19 14.97
N LYS A 554 14.12 49.60 16.09
CA LYS A 554 13.79 49.98 17.45
C LYS A 554 14.05 51.46 17.76
N GLU A 555 15.13 52.01 17.23
CA GLU A 555 15.54 53.41 17.39
C GLU A 555 14.62 54.42 16.65
N LYS A 556 13.79 53.91 15.74
CA LYS A 556 12.87 54.75 14.93
C LYS A 556 11.41 54.76 15.51
N LEU A 557 11.14 54.04 16.57
CA LEU A 557 9.81 53.93 17.14
C LEU A 557 9.64 54.81 18.39
N ASP A 558 8.43 55.30 18.57
CA ASP A 558 8.09 56.01 19.82
C ASP A 558 7.98 55.04 21.00
N ALA A 559 8.02 55.55 22.22
CA ALA A 559 8.00 54.75 23.45
C ALA A 559 6.71 53.91 23.60
N ALA A 560 5.56 54.40 23.09
CA ALA A 560 4.28 53.70 23.19
C ALA A 560 4.22 52.50 22.22
N ALA A 561 4.64 52.69 20.96
CA ALA A 561 4.72 51.62 19.96
C ALA A 561 5.73 50.57 20.38
N THR A 562 6.90 50.98 20.92
CA THR A 562 7.93 50.07 21.45
C THR A 562 7.38 49.16 22.54
N THR A 563 6.71 49.73 23.56
CA THR A 563 6.13 48.97 24.67
C THR A 563 5.02 48.01 24.21
N GLN A 564 4.18 48.46 23.26
CA GLN A 564 3.09 47.62 22.73
C GLN A 564 3.63 46.41 21.95
N LEU A 565 4.68 46.60 21.12
CA LEU A 565 5.34 45.51 20.37
C LEU A 565 6.09 44.55 21.29
N GLU A 566 6.85 45.06 22.29
CA GLU A 566 7.53 44.23 23.28
C GLU A 566 6.53 43.35 24.04
N THR A 567 5.38 43.89 24.41
CA THR A 567 4.31 43.13 25.09
C THR A 567 3.72 42.07 24.16
N ALA A 568 3.40 42.41 22.91
CA ALA A 568 2.80 41.47 21.97
C ALA A 568 3.79 40.31 21.61
N ILE A 569 5.07 40.61 21.48
CA ILE A 569 6.13 39.60 21.25
C ILE A 569 6.28 38.70 22.48
N ALA A 570 6.27 39.26 23.70
CA ALA A 570 6.36 38.50 24.95
C ALA A 570 5.16 37.56 25.12
N ASP A 571 3.93 38.08 24.86
CA ASP A 571 2.70 37.27 24.90
C ASP A 571 2.70 36.17 23.87
N ALA A 572 3.19 36.43 22.65
CA ALA A 572 3.34 35.41 21.60
C ALA A 572 4.33 34.29 22.02
N LYS A 573 5.48 34.64 22.55
CA LYS A 573 6.47 33.67 23.09
C LYS A 573 5.87 32.85 24.24
N LYS A 574 5.14 33.47 25.14
CA LYS A 574 4.44 32.81 26.24
C LYS A 574 3.37 31.83 25.72
N ALA A 575 2.59 32.23 24.71
CA ALA A 575 1.60 31.36 24.09
C ALA A 575 2.23 30.15 23.39
N LEU A 576 3.43 30.31 22.78
CA LEU A 576 4.22 29.23 22.21
C LEU A 576 4.75 28.24 23.27
N GLU A 577 5.10 28.73 24.46
CA GLU A 577 5.54 27.88 25.58
C GLU A 577 4.39 27.09 26.21
N GLU A 578 3.27 27.77 26.46
CA GLU A 578 2.11 27.19 27.15
C GLU A 578 1.24 26.29 26.25
N GLY A 579 1.28 26.48 24.94
CA GLY A 579 0.51 25.71 23.95
C GLY A 579 -1.00 26.04 23.92
N GLY A 580 -1.74 25.25 23.12
CA GLY A 580 -3.19 25.40 22.92
C GLY A 580 -3.54 26.25 21.70
N SER A 581 -4.27 25.65 20.73
CA SER A 581 -4.56 26.26 19.42
C SER A 581 -5.29 27.61 19.53
N GLU A 582 -6.29 27.73 20.42
CA GLU A 582 -7.07 28.94 20.63
C GLU A 582 -6.18 30.10 21.13
N ARG A 583 -5.38 29.84 22.18
CA ARG A 583 -4.44 30.82 22.74
C ARG A 583 -3.41 31.31 21.72
N MET A 584 -2.85 30.38 20.95
CA MET A 584 -1.85 30.72 19.91
C MET A 584 -2.47 31.53 18.78
N ASN A 585 -3.73 31.25 18.40
CA ASN A 585 -4.44 32.02 17.39
C ASN A 585 -4.77 33.45 17.89
N ASP A 586 -5.12 33.61 19.16
CA ASP A 586 -5.36 34.93 19.74
C ASP A 586 -4.07 35.75 19.86
N ALA A 587 -2.98 35.13 20.29
CA ALA A 587 -1.66 35.76 20.31
C ALA A 587 -1.18 36.13 18.88
N TYR A 588 -1.49 35.32 17.88
CA TYR A 588 -1.21 35.61 16.47
C TYR A 588 -1.92 36.89 16.02
N LYS A 589 -3.24 37.01 16.24
CA LYS A 589 -4.04 38.19 15.88
C LYS A 589 -3.54 39.46 16.57
N ASN A 590 -3.18 39.35 17.87
CA ASN A 590 -2.64 40.46 18.62
C ASN A 590 -1.28 40.93 18.06
N LEU A 591 -0.41 39.99 17.76
CA LEU A 591 0.90 40.27 17.19
C LEU A 591 0.80 40.81 15.76
N GLU A 592 -0.11 40.29 14.96
CA GLU A 592 -0.43 40.81 13.61
C GLU A 592 -0.90 42.25 13.66
N THR A 593 -1.83 42.56 14.57
CA THR A 593 -2.32 43.94 14.81
C THR A 593 -1.16 44.86 15.22
N ALA A 594 -0.27 44.38 16.10
CA ALA A 594 0.89 45.18 16.51
C ALA A 594 1.90 45.38 15.37
N SER A 595 2.07 44.37 14.49
CA SER A 595 2.94 44.45 13.32
C SER A 595 2.44 45.45 12.27
N HIS A 596 1.13 45.52 12.04
CA HIS A 596 0.52 46.56 11.18
C HIS A 596 0.81 47.97 11.67
N LYS A 597 0.70 48.21 13.00
CA LYS A 597 1.06 49.50 13.58
C LYS A 597 2.54 49.81 13.47
N LEU A 598 3.42 48.79 13.58
CA LEU A 598 4.84 48.97 13.33
C LEU A 598 5.08 49.44 11.89
N ALA A 599 4.46 48.78 10.92
CA ALA A 599 4.59 49.15 9.50
C ALA A 599 4.09 50.58 9.24
N GLU A 600 2.96 50.97 9.86
CA GLU A 600 2.36 52.30 9.75
C GLU A 600 3.26 53.39 10.37
N ALA A 601 3.84 53.12 11.54
CA ALA A 601 4.80 54.04 12.18
C ALA A 601 6.07 54.23 11.36
N LEU A 602 6.58 53.16 10.77
CA LEU A 602 7.76 53.25 9.86
C LEU A 602 7.43 54.00 8.58
N TYR A 603 6.21 53.88 8.04
CA TYR A 603 5.79 54.59 6.82
C TYR A 603 5.58 56.07 7.08
N GLN A 604 5.03 56.47 8.25
CA GLN A 604 4.83 57.86 8.63
C GLN A 604 6.14 58.60 8.86
N GLN A 605 7.18 57.93 9.35
CA GLN A 605 8.51 58.55 9.51
C GLN A 605 9.25 58.72 8.18
N GLN A 606 9.00 57.92 7.18
CA GLN A 606 9.55 58.08 5.84
C GLN A 606 8.86 59.17 5.05
N SER A 607 7.65 59.56 5.42
CA SER A 607 6.84 60.61 4.80
C SER A 607 6.85 61.97 5.49
N SER A 608 7.64 62.13 6.59
CA SER A 608 7.84 63.46 7.20
C SER A 608 8.83 64.26 6.34
N PRO A 609 8.43 65.42 5.80
CA PRO A 609 9.33 66.25 5.00
C PRO A 609 10.40 66.84 5.92
N THR A 610 11.68 66.58 5.63
CA THR A 610 12.76 67.46 6.04
C THR A 610 12.56 68.81 5.36
N ASP A 611 12.24 69.83 6.15
CA ASP A 611 12.29 71.23 5.72
C ASP A 611 13.66 71.53 5.13
N GLY A 612 13.70 71.94 3.86
CA GLY A 612 14.93 72.40 3.19
C GLY A 612 14.74 72.65 1.71
N GLU A 613 14.31 73.90 1.42
CA GLU A 613 14.56 74.71 0.19
C GLU A 613 13.96 74.34 -1.16
N ALA A 614 13.30 75.32 -1.65
CA ALA A 614 12.63 75.56 -2.90
C ALA A 614 13.43 75.28 -4.20
N GLY A 615 12.71 74.86 -5.21
CA GLY A 615 13.17 74.90 -6.61
C GLY A 615 12.23 74.22 -7.59
N GLY A 616 11.26 74.97 -8.05
CA GLY A 616 10.61 75.06 -9.32
C GLY A 616 10.41 73.91 -10.26
N GLY A 617 9.16 73.76 -10.68
CA GLY A 617 8.92 73.49 -12.09
C GLY A 617 8.26 72.18 -12.48
N GLU A 618 7.02 72.33 -12.79
CA GLU A 618 6.26 71.85 -13.95
C GLU A 618 5.33 70.63 -13.79
N GLN A 619 4.15 70.98 -14.15
CA GLN A 619 2.89 70.25 -14.34
C GLN A 619 2.99 69.11 -15.35
N ALA A 620 2.20 68.07 -15.16
CA ALA A 620 1.18 67.65 -16.12
C ALA A 620 0.31 66.50 -15.54
N ASN A 621 -0.96 66.84 -15.26
CA ASN A 621 -2.22 66.21 -15.69
C ASN A 621 -2.31 64.67 -15.66
N ALA A 622 -3.18 64.12 -14.87
CA ALA A 622 -4.66 64.11 -14.87
C ALA A 622 -5.27 63.08 -15.78
N ALA A 623 -6.05 62.24 -15.19
CA ALA A 623 -7.37 61.73 -15.52
C ALA A 623 -7.44 60.26 -15.02
N GLY A 624 -8.32 59.84 -14.23
CA GLY A 624 -9.72 60.21 -13.96
C GLY A 624 -10.62 59.05 -14.26
N ALA A 625 -11.51 58.83 -13.31
CA ALA A 625 -12.82 58.20 -13.43
C ALA A 625 -12.85 56.67 -13.29
N SER A 626 -13.69 56.07 -12.53
CA SER A 626 -14.95 56.28 -11.88
C SER A 626 -15.58 54.91 -11.60
N ALA A 627 -16.01 54.73 -10.41
CA ALA A 627 -17.05 53.95 -9.84
C ALA A 627 -18.10 53.31 -10.76
N SER A 628 -18.47 52.09 -10.43
CA SER A 628 -19.87 51.68 -10.16
C SER A 628 -19.85 50.24 -9.62
N GLY A 629 -20.45 49.99 -8.68
CA GLY A 629 -21.35 49.52 -7.73
C GLY A 629 -22.07 48.26 -8.20
N GLY A 630 -22.13 47.27 -7.27
CA GLY A 630 -22.97 46.10 -7.44
C GLY A 630 -22.73 45.11 -6.31
N GLN A 631 -23.57 45.22 -5.28
CA GLN A 631 -23.72 44.21 -4.21
C GLN A 631 -24.11 42.85 -4.80
N THR A 632 -23.53 41.74 -4.28
CA THR A 632 -24.31 40.60 -3.80
C THR A 632 -23.45 39.70 -2.90
N THR A 633 -24.04 39.31 -1.84
CA THR A 633 -23.78 38.43 -0.71
C THR A 633 -23.30 37.02 -1.07
N GLY A 634 -22.42 36.45 -0.22
CA GLY A 634 -22.28 34.99 -0.05
C GLY A 634 -20.87 34.57 0.35
N GLY A 635 -20.72 34.13 1.60
CA GLY A 635 -19.46 33.71 2.20
C GLY A 635 -18.90 32.40 1.66
N GLY A 636 -17.64 32.21 1.93
CA GLY A 636 -16.88 30.97 1.71
C GLY A 636 -15.40 31.27 1.88
N ASP A 637 -14.85 30.91 3.03
CA ASP A 637 -13.41 30.91 3.26
C ASP A 637 -12.74 29.93 2.30
N ASP A 638 -11.88 30.45 1.45
CA ASP A 638 -10.88 29.65 0.73
C ASP A 638 -9.53 30.36 0.83
N ASN A 639 -8.69 29.84 1.73
CA ASN A 639 -7.26 30.09 1.68
C ASN A 639 -6.66 29.24 0.55
N VAL A 640 -6.66 29.79 -0.64
CA VAL A 640 -5.92 29.23 -1.78
C VAL A 640 -4.50 29.77 -1.68
N ILE A 641 -3.53 28.86 -1.49
CA ILE A 641 -2.14 29.14 -1.79
C ILE A 641 -2.02 28.99 -3.30
N ASP A 642 -1.83 30.12 -4.01
CA ASP A 642 -1.65 30.15 -5.44
C ASP A 642 -0.43 29.31 -5.85
N ALA A 643 -0.69 28.21 -6.53
CA ALA A 643 0.30 27.50 -7.32
C ALA A 643 0.05 27.86 -8.78
N GLU A 644 0.91 28.69 -9.36
CA GLU A 644 0.92 28.93 -10.80
C GLU A 644 1.30 27.63 -11.54
N TYR A 645 0.38 27.14 -12.35
CA TYR A 645 0.65 26.11 -13.35
C TYR A 645 1.36 26.76 -14.56
N VAL A 646 2.52 26.25 -14.89
CA VAL A 646 3.14 26.49 -16.19
C VAL A 646 2.91 25.27 -17.06
N ASP A 647 1.97 25.36 -17.98
CA ASP A 647 1.82 24.40 -19.07
C ASP A 647 3.06 24.49 -19.98
N VAL A 648 3.79 23.40 -20.09
CA VAL A 648 4.86 23.27 -21.08
C VAL A 648 4.25 22.58 -22.30
N ASP A 649 4.01 23.38 -23.35
CA ASP A 649 3.67 22.88 -24.67
C ASP A 649 4.75 21.93 -25.20
N GLU A 650 4.38 20.69 -25.47
CA GLU A 650 5.14 19.79 -26.32
C GLU A 650 5.01 20.22 -27.78
N ASN A 651 6.08 20.78 -28.30
CA ASN A 651 6.35 20.79 -29.74
C ASN A 651 7.85 20.93 -29.99
N LYS A 652 8.56 19.82 -30.11
CA LYS A 652 9.48 19.46 -31.20
C LYS A 652 10.08 18.08 -30.97
#